data_2fd6bf28236ec7010fb5633d3d5e6f3a
#
_entry.id   2fd6bf28236ec7010fb5633d3d5e6f3a
#
_cell.length_a   1.000
_cell.length_b   1.000
_cell.length_c   1.000
_cell.angle_alpha   90.00
_cell.angle_beta   90.00
_cell.angle_gamma   90.00
#
_symmetry.space_group_name_H-M   'P 1'
#
loop_
_entity.id
_entity.type
_entity.pdbx_description
1 polymer ?
#
loop_
_entity_poly.entity_id
_entity_poly.type
_entity_poly.pdbx_seq_one_letter_code
_entity_poly.pdbx_strand_id
1 'polypeptide(L)'
;MMPRLAKLLSLLLLLSVTVSFPVPQGHGERSDRAAAPEIVFFGKEETKWTETREIPLPGVVGQGVKEEPQSSYLNLGEESIGPMQKMSPSSTQPGCTYRSTWTRGMARVLVGDRALYERGRSDYYERKYEEASEAFQKLAEDYPSSPWRGSALYWIGEAWFHQGKREEAFSSFKKVVDGYPNNEFFPFALYSCGWIRMQGGLWDEGYRFFHQAYEKAPRHPIVQSSLFWSGFCLYESGRFQEGIQELQTLVRNYPKASWRPEAEYLMGLNFFRLGRFEDARETFENFCKQYPQHPLEESSRYTLAWSLAALEKYAEARKVFESILLTSPGSKLSDPIYWGILKTYLGGDQIEKALYYYQRFLSHFLSTPWVEQGLFDIGQYYFDKKEYASAAATFRQFLKAYPESDILECAKFMLGECLFNQGEYRGAIESYRQVLEEKRKARLERQIYSRLGYAYFHLKNYDEAIRTWGKVLTDFPSSPGRNEVIYWLAEASLLKQDYRQGVSYVDRLEGDAQFYPRGLASLGWYHFQRKEWKEANQYFLKTLNEFPRYPSKPSLALLIGECYLNQNDYEKAKAYLTPLLSLPEESEGREKALYLLGWVGYREERFDEAISLFQSLLGAYPLSAYADESQYWIAWSFFRKKNYEKAIEEFQRLVQSYPKSPWVSSSLLKIGDAHYNLKRYAQAVPAYQLVVRDHPKSKESPEADFGILLCLFQEKKFDSFVARVDPFVKRYPQHPLASQALMQLGDYYQQSGMGERALKTYRELASLYPGSEWAEEAEFRTVLLLRQERRWTEALEVMEKFIRRYPKSHLRGEAHAELGDLYFHLKNYPKALEQYEWVMKNQPQYRLIKKVYLDGEEGYRSLGRLDEAERTLKELVAKFPQDDVRYEGHLRLGLLYMNQKKYTDAISAFSLAARSPEESVAGQAQFRLGEAFFAANNREQALLEFSRVVYLYPDQAEIFEESLLRLGALYGEEKRFVEARQVYQKLLEKTKREDRREVARKMLEQIQQESNR
;
A
#
# COMPACT_ATOMS: atom_id res chain seq x y z
N MET A 1 -7.03 -14.75 -3.37
CA MET A 1 -7.78 -14.04 -2.33
C MET A 1 -7.22 -12.65 -2.01
N MET A 2 -5.92 -12.46 -2.03
CA MET A 2 -5.22 -11.21 -1.64
C MET A 2 -5.23 -10.02 -2.64
N PRO A 3 -5.46 -10.14 -3.95
CA PRO A 3 -5.30 -8.98 -4.85
C PRO A 3 -6.37 -7.91 -4.73
N ARG A 4 -7.54 -8.22 -4.17
CA ARG A 4 -8.62 -7.23 -3.98
C ARG A 4 -8.47 -6.40 -2.71
N LEU A 5 -7.93 -6.98 -1.63
CA LEU A 5 -7.62 -6.26 -0.39
C LEU A 5 -6.50 -5.22 -0.57
N ALA A 6 -5.48 -5.53 -1.38
CA ALA A 6 -4.40 -4.62 -1.65
C ALA A 6 -4.85 -3.33 -2.36
N LYS A 7 -5.87 -3.41 -3.23
CA LYS A 7 -6.41 -2.23 -3.93
C LYS A 7 -7.24 -1.32 -3.02
N LEU A 8 -7.98 -1.88 -2.05
CA LEU A 8 -8.76 -1.06 -1.10
C LEU A 8 -7.87 -0.34 -0.09
N LEU A 9 -6.80 -0.97 0.37
CA LEU A 9 -5.90 -0.40 1.38
C LEU A 9 -4.93 0.66 0.82
N SER A 10 -4.51 0.57 -0.44
CA SER A 10 -3.77 1.65 -1.09
C SER A 10 -4.64 2.92 -1.26
N LEU A 11 -5.95 2.76 -1.43
CA LEU A 11 -6.90 3.89 -1.39
C LEU A 11 -7.04 4.50 0.02
N LEU A 12 -7.01 3.69 1.07
CA LEU A 12 -7.17 4.16 2.46
C LEU A 12 -5.96 4.92 2.99
N LEU A 13 -4.74 4.56 2.61
CA LEU A 13 -3.53 5.33 2.95
C LEU A 13 -3.44 6.67 2.18
N LEU A 14 -4.01 6.74 0.99
CA LEU A 14 -4.15 7.98 0.23
C LEU A 14 -5.30 8.87 0.75
N LEU A 15 -6.34 8.29 1.37
CA LEU A 15 -7.50 9.01 1.93
C LEU A 15 -7.28 9.59 3.33
N SER A 16 -6.25 9.18 4.07
CA SER A 16 -5.97 9.67 5.42
C SER A 16 -5.47 11.12 5.51
N VAL A 17 -5.50 11.88 4.42
CA VAL A 17 -5.07 13.30 4.35
C VAL A 17 -6.25 14.27 4.43
N THR A 18 -7.50 13.81 4.50
CA THR A 18 -8.65 14.71 4.62
C THR A 18 -9.01 14.98 6.07
N VAL A 19 -8.70 16.20 6.52
CA VAL A 19 -9.18 16.78 7.77
C VAL A 19 -10.69 17.02 7.66
N SER A 20 -11.43 16.52 8.64
CA SER A 20 -12.88 16.63 8.78
C SER A 20 -13.34 18.08 8.91
N PHE A 21 -14.31 18.49 8.08
CA PHE A 21 -15.26 19.56 8.37
C PHE A 21 -16.68 19.06 8.12
N PRO A 22 -17.67 19.52 8.89
CA PRO A 22 -19.03 18.95 8.86
C PRO A 22 -19.78 19.34 7.58
N VAL A 23 -20.43 18.33 6.99
CA VAL A 23 -21.32 18.47 5.83
C VAL A 23 -22.74 18.71 6.31
N PRO A 24 -23.50 19.66 5.77
CA PRO A 24 -24.95 19.74 5.91
C PRO A 24 -25.61 18.69 4.99
N GLN A 25 -26.61 17.99 5.53
CA GLN A 25 -27.40 17.00 4.82
C GLN A 25 -28.20 17.64 3.67
N GLY A 26 -28.16 17.02 2.51
CA GLY A 26 -29.05 17.29 1.37
C GLY A 26 -29.16 16.07 0.49
N HIS A 27 -30.40 15.58 0.32
CA HIS A 27 -30.78 14.42 -0.46
C HIS A 27 -30.50 14.56 -1.97
N GLY A 28 -30.15 13.45 -2.65
CA GLY A 28 -30.36 13.31 -4.09
C GLY A 28 -29.38 12.44 -4.85
N GLU A 29 -29.83 11.26 -5.18
CA GLU A 29 -29.55 10.43 -6.37
C GLU A 29 -28.14 9.95 -6.75
N ARG A 30 -28.08 8.62 -6.86
CA ARG A 30 -26.95 7.80 -7.31
C ARG A 30 -26.63 8.04 -8.79
N SER A 31 -25.38 8.24 -9.11
CA SER A 31 -24.81 7.82 -10.38
C SER A 31 -23.43 7.21 -10.14
N ASP A 32 -23.26 5.97 -10.57
CA ASP A 32 -22.01 5.22 -10.54
C ASP A 32 -20.97 5.88 -11.45
N ARG A 33 -20.07 6.65 -10.85
CA ARG A 33 -18.73 6.88 -11.38
C ARG A 33 -17.78 6.96 -10.18
N ALA A 34 -16.79 6.09 -10.15
CA ALA A 34 -15.72 6.10 -9.18
C ALA A 34 -15.07 7.50 -9.17
N ALA A 35 -15.36 8.28 -8.14
CA ALA A 35 -14.69 9.54 -7.90
C ALA A 35 -13.23 9.26 -7.56
N ALA A 36 -12.32 9.87 -8.30
CA ALA A 36 -10.94 9.96 -7.89
C ALA A 36 -10.85 10.69 -6.54
N PRO A 37 -9.97 10.28 -5.61
CA PRO A 37 -9.85 10.94 -4.33
C PRO A 37 -9.44 12.40 -4.54
N GLU A 38 -10.23 13.32 -3.98
CA GLU A 38 -9.86 14.73 -3.89
C GLU A 38 -8.59 14.87 -3.05
N ILE A 39 -7.47 15.08 -3.72
CA ILE A 39 -6.23 15.46 -3.05
C ILE A 39 -6.31 16.97 -2.81
N VAL A 40 -6.79 17.35 -1.63
CA VAL A 40 -6.69 18.74 -1.17
C VAL A 40 -5.25 18.96 -0.73
N PHE A 41 -4.41 19.34 -1.69
CA PHE A 41 -3.06 19.82 -1.42
C PHE A 41 -3.11 21.35 -1.35
N PHE A 42 -2.53 21.85 -0.31
CA PHE A 42 -2.35 23.23 0.13
C PHE A 42 -3.37 23.76 1.12
N GLY A 43 -2.80 24.15 2.28
CA GLY A 43 -3.48 24.97 3.25
C GLY A 43 -3.92 26.31 2.61
N LYS A 44 -4.96 26.91 3.16
CA LYS A 44 -5.60 28.15 2.68
C LYS A 44 -4.65 29.33 2.45
N GLU A 45 -3.38 29.22 2.83
CA GLU A 45 -2.41 30.33 2.70
C GLU A 45 -1.68 30.36 1.35
N GLU A 46 -1.65 29.27 0.58
CA GLU A 46 -0.94 29.26 -0.72
C GLU A 46 -1.83 29.46 -1.95
N THR A 47 -3.14 29.54 -1.80
CA THR A 47 -4.08 29.77 -2.91
C THR A 47 -4.40 31.24 -3.20
N LYS A 48 -3.78 32.19 -2.49
CA LYS A 48 -3.89 33.62 -2.81
C LYS A 48 -3.01 34.02 -4.00
N TRP A 49 -3.23 33.37 -5.14
CA TRP A 49 -2.61 33.74 -6.43
C TRP A 49 -3.27 34.94 -7.10
N THR A 50 -4.28 35.55 -6.48
CA THR A 50 -4.99 36.69 -7.00
C THR A 50 -4.24 38.00 -6.86
N GLU A 51 -3.06 38.03 -6.28
CA GLU A 51 -2.24 39.24 -6.09
C GLU A 51 -1.14 39.41 -7.14
N THR A 52 -1.35 39.01 -8.38
CA THR A 52 -0.37 39.28 -9.45
C THR A 52 -0.39 40.74 -9.91
N ARG A 53 -1.46 41.47 -9.61
CA ARG A 53 -1.51 42.93 -9.72
C ARG A 53 -2.09 43.47 -8.42
N GLU A 54 -1.34 44.35 -7.79
CA GLU A 54 -1.85 45.16 -6.67
C GLU A 54 -3.11 45.89 -7.11
N ILE A 55 -4.07 46.02 -6.20
CA ILE A 55 -5.21 46.90 -6.44
C ILE A 55 -4.66 48.27 -6.82
N PRO A 56 -4.94 48.80 -8.01
CA PRO A 56 -4.36 50.04 -8.43
C PRO A 56 -4.91 51.17 -7.53
N LEU A 57 -4.09 51.64 -6.63
CA LEU A 57 -4.39 52.83 -5.86
C LEU A 57 -4.05 54.02 -6.72
N PRO A 58 -4.94 54.99 -6.85
CA PRO A 58 -4.69 56.19 -7.63
C PRO A 58 -3.44 56.92 -7.13
N GLY A 59 -2.51 57.23 -8.02
CA GLY A 59 -1.22 57.84 -7.70
C GLY A 59 -0.07 56.87 -7.40
N VAL A 60 -0.32 55.53 -7.40
CA VAL A 60 0.72 54.52 -7.25
C VAL A 60 0.63 53.55 -8.44
N VAL A 61 0.89 54.00 -9.64
CA VAL A 61 0.96 53.16 -10.84
C VAL A 61 2.42 52.84 -11.11
N GLY A 62 2.89 51.71 -10.62
CA GLY A 62 4.17 51.15 -11.03
C GLY A 62 4.07 50.57 -12.44
N GLN A 63 4.53 51.28 -13.45
CA GLN A 63 4.78 50.68 -14.76
C GLN A 63 6.05 49.85 -14.71
N GLY A 64 5.92 48.54 -14.97
CA GLY A 64 7.04 47.70 -15.27
C GLY A 64 7.59 47.97 -16.65
N VAL A 65 8.40 49.02 -16.81
CA VAL A 65 9.26 49.25 -17.96
C VAL A 65 10.58 49.79 -17.46
N LYS A 66 11.67 49.18 -17.98
CA LYS A 66 13.03 49.66 -17.82
C LYS A 66 13.11 51.07 -18.37
N GLU A 67 13.07 52.05 -17.52
CA GLU A 67 13.66 53.33 -17.66
C GLU A 67 13.57 53.93 -16.24
N GLU A 68 14.56 54.74 -15.88
CA GLU A 68 14.81 55.32 -14.53
C GLU A 68 13.55 55.54 -13.68
N PRO A 69 13.57 55.36 -12.36
CA PRO A 69 12.41 55.50 -11.52
C PRO A 69 11.93 56.96 -11.60
N GLN A 70 11.11 57.26 -12.59
CA GLN A 70 10.25 58.42 -12.52
C GLN A 70 9.24 58.14 -11.46
N SER A 71 9.42 58.78 -10.32
CA SER A 71 8.53 58.75 -9.21
C SER A 71 7.08 58.89 -9.69
N SER A 72 6.28 57.87 -9.44
CA SER A 72 4.84 57.93 -9.48
C SER A 72 4.37 58.78 -8.31
N TYR A 73 4.53 60.09 -8.48
CA TYR A 73 3.95 61.01 -7.53
C TYR A 73 2.43 60.92 -7.63
N LEU A 74 1.76 60.96 -6.47
CA LEU A 74 0.40 61.43 -6.35
C LEU A 74 0.21 62.58 -7.34
N ASN A 75 -0.75 62.53 -8.25
CA ASN A 75 -1.09 63.54 -9.23
C ASN A 75 -1.58 64.82 -8.50
N LEU A 76 -0.70 65.36 -7.69
CA LEU A 76 -0.84 66.70 -7.12
C LEU A 76 -0.31 67.61 -8.23
N GLY A 77 -1.19 68.39 -8.80
CA GLY A 77 -0.89 69.17 -9.97
C GLY A 77 0.49 69.88 -9.93
N GLU A 78 1.16 69.98 -11.07
CA GLU A 78 2.56 70.41 -11.25
C GLU A 78 2.90 71.77 -10.58
N GLU A 79 1.91 72.50 -10.10
CA GLU A 79 2.09 73.76 -9.42
C GLU A 79 2.44 73.73 -7.94
N SER A 80 2.46 72.57 -7.31
CA SER A 80 2.67 72.45 -5.86
C SER A 80 3.99 71.83 -5.41
N ILE A 81 4.93 71.50 -6.29
CA ILE A 81 6.04 70.62 -6.02
C ILE A 81 7.40 71.21 -6.28
N GLY A 82 7.78 72.10 -5.42
CA GLY A 82 9.17 72.56 -5.27
C GLY A 82 9.39 73.01 -3.84
N PRO A 83 10.48 72.61 -3.18
CA PRO A 83 10.71 73.00 -1.81
C PRO A 83 10.58 74.47 -1.53
N MET A 84 10.64 75.28 -2.56
CA MET A 84 10.80 76.76 -2.38
C MET A 84 9.96 77.70 -3.20
N GLN A 85 9.22 77.25 -4.24
CA GLN A 85 8.43 78.21 -5.01
C GLN A 85 7.21 78.78 -4.26
N LYS A 86 6.73 78.07 -3.17
CA LYS A 86 5.62 78.62 -2.34
C LYS A 86 5.99 79.04 -0.90
N MET A 87 7.23 78.91 -0.48
CA MET A 87 7.71 79.22 0.87
C MET A 87 8.88 80.19 0.86
N SER A 88 8.72 81.31 0.20
CA SER A 88 9.61 82.45 0.49
C SER A 88 9.27 83.09 1.88
N PRO A 89 10.28 83.39 2.67
CA PRO A 89 10.07 84.00 4.02
C PRO A 89 9.28 85.30 4.01
N SER A 90 8.89 85.80 2.87
CA SER A 90 8.22 87.12 2.71
C SER A 90 6.72 87.05 2.82
N SER A 91 6.03 85.88 2.97
CA SER A 91 4.57 85.80 2.91
C SER A 91 3.86 85.58 4.26
N THR A 92 4.55 85.59 5.40
CA THR A 92 3.93 85.33 6.70
C THR A 92 4.17 86.40 7.79
N GLN A 93 4.40 87.64 7.45
CA GLN A 93 4.29 88.74 8.42
C GLN A 93 3.33 89.76 7.93
N PRO A 94 2.20 90.03 8.63
CA PRO A 94 1.39 91.18 8.39
C PRO A 94 2.18 92.36 8.90
N GLY A 95 2.67 93.23 8.06
CA GLY A 95 3.10 94.53 8.46
C GLY A 95 4.50 95.06 8.10
N CYS A 96 5.20 94.49 7.14
CA CYS A 96 6.43 95.09 6.61
C CYS A 96 6.44 95.13 5.10
N THR A 97 5.82 96.23 4.54
CA THR A 97 6.04 96.65 3.16
C THR A 97 7.46 97.15 3.01
N TYR A 98 8.42 96.31 2.72
CA TYR A 98 9.71 96.73 2.18
C TYR A 98 9.62 96.75 0.66
N ARG A 99 9.13 97.87 0.11
CA ARG A 99 9.46 98.26 -1.26
C ARG A 99 10.90 98.71 -1.25
N SER A 100 11.83 97.85 -1.65
CA SER A 100 13.21 98.27 -1.88
C SER A 100 13.32 99.07 -3.13
N THR A 101 13.10 100.39 -3.00
CA THR A 101 13.67 101.32 -3.97
C THR A 101 15.15 101.42 -3.72
N TRP A 102 15.90 100.55 -4.37
CA TRP A 102 17.31 100.73 -4.52
C TRP A 102 17.49 101.75 -5.68
N THR A 103 17.49 102.93 -5.37
CA THR A 103 18.01 103.93 -6.22
C THR A 103 19.53 103.89 -6.27
N ARG A 104 20.11 103.76 -7.49
CA ARG A 104 21.50 103.92 -7.79
C ARG A 104 22.08 105.15 -7.08
N GLY A 105 22.88 104.92 -6.08
CA GLY A 105 23.63 105.99 -5.42
C GLY A 105 23.75 105.84 -3.93
N MET A 106 24.56 104.98 -3.49
CA MET A 106 25.45 105.03 -2.32
C MET A 106 26.00 103.57 -2.12
N ALA A 107 27.04 103.27 -2.90
CA ALA A 107 27.87 102.14 -2.53
C ALA A 107 28.73 102.46 -1.33
N ARG A 108 28.14 102.32 -0.12
CA ARG A 108 28.94 102.04 1.04
C ARG A 108 29.55 100.74 0.80
N VAL A 109 30.85 100.55 0.56
CA VAL A 109 31.56 99.35 0.42
C VAL A 109 31.34 98.60 1.75
N LEU A 110 30.36 97.67 1.80
CA LEU A 110 30.24 96.72 2.84
C LEU A 110 31.43 95.75 2.69
N VAL A 111 32.41 95.93 3.53
CA VAL A 111 33.62 94.98 3.59
C VAL A 111 33.31 93.99 4.67
N GLY A 112 33.56 92.67 4.40
CA GLY A 112 33.41 91.57 5.35
C GLY A 112 32.29 90.65 5.07
N ASP A 113 31.98 89.77 6.05
CA ASP A 113 31.03 88.66 5.99
C ASP A 113 29.60 89.07 5.57
N ARG A 114 29.13 90.22 6.06
CA ARG A 114 27.81 90.73 5.69
C ARG A 114 27.73 91.14 4.22
N ALA A 115 28.79 91.65 3.65
CA ALA A 115 28.78 92.02 2.24
C ALA A 115 28.70 90.81 1.33
N LEU A 116 29.43 89.79 1.68
CA LEU A 116 29.34 88.48 0.99
C LEU A 116 27.97 87.86 1.12
N TYR A 117 27.36 87.90 2.29
CA TYR A 117 25.99 87.37 2.53
C TYR A 117 24.93 88.07 1.65
N GLU A 118 24.92 89.42 1.67
CA GLU A 118 23.95 90.15 0.86
C GLU A 118 24.21 89.98 -0.66
N ARG A 119 25.47 89.90 -1.09
CA ARG A 119 25.80 89.58 -2.45
C ARG A 119 25.27 88.21 -2.83
N GLY A 120 25.60 87.20 -2.10
CA GLY A 120 25.12 85.83 -2.39
C GLY A 120 23.60 85.74 -2.45
N ARG A 121 22.88 86.44 -1.57
CA ARG A 121 21.42 86.56 -1.65
C ARG A 121 20.94 87.23 -2.93
N SER A 122 21.51 88.35 -3.30
CA SER A 122 21.16 89.04 -4.55
C SER A 122 21.37 88.13 -5.74
N ASP A 123 22.52 87.47 -5.84
CA ASP A 123 22.86 86.54 -6.94
C ASP A 123 21.89 85.29 -6.98
N TYR A 124 21.46 84.80 -5.80
CA TYR A 124 20.50 83.68 -5.74
C TYR A 124 19.12 84.09 -6.24
N TYR A 125 18.62 85.31 -5.85
CA TYR A 125 17.31 85.80 -6.33
C TYR A 125 17.34 86.17 -7.81
N GLU A 126 18.54 86.52 -8.35
CA GLU A 126 18.73 86.74 -9.79
C GLU A 126 18.91 85.41 -10.55
N ARG A 127 18.77 84.23 -9.85
CA ARG A 127 18.95 82.86 -10.40
C ARG A 127 20.42 82.57 -10.87
N LYS A 128 21.37 83.35 -10.41
CA LYS A 128 22.81 83.13 -10.62
C LYS A 128 23.31 82.27 -9.52
N TYR A 129 22.94 80.95 -9.61
CA TYR A 129 23.17 79.96 -8.51
C TYR A 129 24.62 79.65 -8.31
N GLU A 130 25.47 79.68 -9.33
CA GLU A 130 26.89 79.49 -9.25
C GLU A 130 27.58 80.62 -8.47
N GLU A 131 27.37 81.89 -8.91
CA GLU A 131 27.92 83.04 -8.23
C GLU A 131 27.41 83.20 -6.80
N ALA A 132 26.14 82.81 -6.57
CA ALA A 132 25.59 82.82 -5.22
C ALA A 132 26.28 81.84 -4.32
N SER A 133 26.47 80.56 -4.82
CA SER A 133 27.17 79.56 -4.06
C SER A 133 28.61 79.92 -3.74
N GLU A 134 29.37 80.51 -4.69
CA GLU A 134 30.72 80.96 -4.47
C GLU A 134 30.79 82.11 -3.42
N ALA A 135 29.89 83.07 -3.45
CA ALA A 135 29.86 84.13 -2.48
C ALA A 135 29.58 83.62 -1.06
N PHE A 136 28.60 82.64 -0.92
CA PHE A 136 28.32 82.07 0.35
C PHE A 136 29.41 81.14 0.85
N GLN A 137 30.11 80.37 -0.04
CA GLN A 137 31.26 79.50 0.30
C GLN A 137 32.40 80.40 0.83
N LYS A 138 32.74 81.50 0.14
CA LYS A 138 33.72 82.40 0.60
C LYS A 138 33.42 82.99 1.97
N LEU A 139 32.14 83.31 2.26
CA LEU A 139 31.75 83.75 3.59
C LEU A 139 31.98 82.62 4.63
N ALA A 140 31.54 81.39 4.32
CA ALA A 140 31.64 80.29 5.25
C ALA A 140 33.11 79.87 5.55
N GLU A 141 34.02 80.04 4.60
CA GLU A 141 35.43 79.73 4.69
C GLU A 141 36.27 80.82 5.36
N ASP A 142 36.13 82.09 4.83
CA ASP A 142 36.98 83.23 5.29
C ASP A 142 36.49 83.77 6.65
N TYR A 143 35.21 83.52 7.02
CA TYR A 143 34.64 84.03 8.27
C TYR A 143 33.98 82.94 9.10
N PRO A 144 34.76 81.95 9.66
CA PRO A 144 34.20 80.86 10.39
C PRO A 144 33.40 81.20 11.65
N SER A 145 33.66 82.35 12.24
CA SER A 145 32.96 82.89 13.43
C SER A 145 31.80 83.81 13.10
N SER A 146 31.48 84.06 11.80
CA SER A 146 30.39 84.87 11.39
C SER A 146 29.02 84.42 11.89
N PRO A 147 28.15 85.31 12.40
CA PRO A 147 26.81 84.91 12.75
C PRO A 147 25.94 84.53 11.52
N TRP A 148 26.41 84.83 10.30
CA TRP A 148 25.79 84.50 9.02
C TRP A 148 26.18 83.18 8.46
N ARG A 149 27.18 82.50 9.05
CA ARG A 149 27.78 81.29 8.50
C ARG A 149 26.72 80.20 8.36
N GLY A 150 25.86 79.91 9.37
CA GLY A 150 24.80 78.96 9.34
C GLY A 150 23.80 79.27 8.23
N SER A 151 23.38 80.51 8.08
CA SER A 151 22.50 80.98 7.01
C SER A 151 23.15 80.86 5.63
N ALA A 152 24.43 81.14 5.53
CA ALA A 152 25.21 80.99 4.27
C ALA A 152 25.30 79.49 3.85
N LEU A 153 25.57 78.61 4.76
CA LEU A 153 25.57 77.17 4.50
C LEU A 153 24.17 76.67 3.99
N TYR A 154 23.11 77.20 4.54
CA TYR A 154 21.77 76.91 4.02
C TYR A 154 21.61 77.37 2.59
N TRP A 155 21.94 78.64 2.29
CA TRP A 155 21.85 79.19 0.93
C TRP A 155 22.81 78.47 -0.09
N ILE A 156 23.96 78.00 0.34
CA ILE A 156 24.81 77.14 -0.48
C ILE A 156 24.07 75.84 -0.87
N GLY A 157 23.40 75.21 0.10
CA GLY A 157 22.55 74.03 -0.13
C GLY A 157 21.45 74.32 -1.15
N GLU A 158 20.73 75.46 -1.01
CA GLU A 158 19.70 75.84 -1.97
C GLU A 158 20.26 76.08 -3.37
N ALA A 159 21.38 76.84 -3.47
CA ALA A 159 22.03 77.11 -4.76
C ALA A 159 22.48 75.85 -5.45
N TRP A 160 23.05 74.89 -4.74
CA TRP A 160 23.47 73.58 -5.28
C TRP A 160 22.29 72.70 -5.64
N PHE A 161 21.18 72.73 -4.86
CA PHE A 161 19.94 72.03 -5.19
C PHE A 161 19.40 72.48 -6.53
N HIS A 162 19.33 73.79 -6.79
CA HIS A 162 18.90 74.33 -8.05
C HIS A 162 19.84 74.11 -9.24
N GLN A 163 21.11 73.84 -8.97
CA GLN A 163 22.10 73.39 -9.95
C GLN A 163 22.00 71.92 -10.24
N GLY A 164 21.12 71.15 -9.55
CA GLY A 164 21.01 69.66 -9.67
C GLY A 164 22.08 68.92 -8.86
N LYS A 165 22.95 69.54 -8.12
CA LYS A 165 24.04 68.98 -7.30
C LYS A 165 23.47 68.50 -5.95
N ARG A 166 22.70 67.39 -5.97
CA ARG A 166 21.87 66.93 -4.85
C ARG A 166 22.67 66.52 -3.63
N GLU A 167 23.75 65.78 -3.79
CA GLU A 167 24.54 65.30 -2.66
C GLU A 167 25.37 66.42 -2.00
N GLU A 168 25.88 67.36 -2.81
CA GLU A 168 26.53 68.56 -2.28
C GLU A 168 25.51 69.44 -1.51
N ALA A 169 24.32 69.63 -2.07
CA ALA A 169 23.25 70.32 -1.40
C ALA A 169 22.89 69.66 -0.06
N PHE A 170 22.71 68.35 -0.05
CA PHE A 170 22.46 67.57 1.18
C PHE A 170 23.58 67.77 2.20
N SER A 171 24.88 67.69 1.76
CA SER A 171 26.01 67.88 2.64
C SER A 171 26.00 69.29 3.29
N SER A 172 25.65 70.33 2.53
CA SER A 172 25.56 71.68 3.02
C SER A 172 24.40 71.87 4.01
N PHE A 173 23.18 71.40 3.68
CA PHE A 173 22.07 71.43 4.58
C PHE A 173 22.38 70.63 5.88
N LYS A 174 23.00 69.47 5.77
CA LYS A 174 23.38 68.68 6.92
C LYS A 174 24.38 69.42 7.84
N LYS A 175 25.32 70.19 7.32
CA LYS A 175 26.21 71.05 8.13
C LYS A 175 25.38 72.07 8.96
N VAL A 176 24.30 72.58 8.41
CA VAL A 176 23.38 73.47 9.14
C VAL A 176 22.69 72.72 10.29
N VAL A 177 22.19 71.49 9.97
CA VAL A 177 21.49 70.62 10.92
C VAL A 177 22.43 70.21 12.05
N ASP A 178 23.68 69.85 11.75
CA ASP A 178 24.63 69.33 12.74
C ASP A 178 25.28 70.45 13.58
N GLY A 179 25.49 71.64 13.00
CA GLY A 179 26.29 72.72 13.63
C GLY A 179 25.55 73.94 14.07
N TYR A 180 24.32 74.20 13.55
CA TYR A 180 23.64 75.48 13.76
C TYR A 180 22.14 75.32 14.17
N PRO A 181 21.83 74.57 15.25
CA PRO A 181 20.44 74.30 15.65
C PRO A 181 19.59 75.50 15.99
N ASN A 182 20.21 76.64 16.32
CA ASN A 182 19.55 77.94 16.62
C ASN A 182 19.44 78.82 15.40
N ASN A 183 19.85 78.41 14.20
CA ASN A 183 19.75 79.16 12.98
C ASN A 183 18.30 79.24 12.51
N GLU A 184 17.85 80.37 11.98
CA GLU A 184 16.51 80.59 11.42
C GLU A 184 16.20 79.57 10.31
N PHE A 185 17.16 79.06 9.53
CA PHE A 185 17.00 78.15 8.46
C PHE A 185 17.16 76.69 8.92
N PHE A 186 17.37 76.42 10.21
CA PHE A 186 17.51 75.02 10.71
C PHE A 186 16.29 74.20 10.38
N PRO A 187 15.02 74.57 10.59
CA PRO A 187 13.88 73.76 10.19
C PRO A 187 13.76 73.58 8.69
N PHE A 188 14.17 74.50 7.90
CA PHE A 188 14.18 74.42 6.45
C PHE A 188 15.31 73.40 5.99
N ALA A 189 16.52 73.47 6.61
CA ALA A 189 17.60 72.60 6.33
C ALA A 189 17.23 71.12 6.62
N LEU A 190 16.51 70.86 7.74
CA LEU A 190 15.95 69.54 8.03
C LEU A 190 14.97 69.07 6.95
N TYR A 191 14.05 69.96 6.58
CA TYR A 191 13.08 69.67 5.50
C TYR A 191 13.77 69.37 4.17
N SER A 192 14.76 70.15 3.75
CA SER A 192 15.50 69.97 2.49
C SER A 192 16.35 68.72 2.52
N CYS A 193 16.97 68.35 3.64
CA CYS A 193 17.60 67.07 3.82
C CYS A 193 16.62 65.90 3.64
N GLY A 194 15.47 65.93 4.28
CA GLY A 194 14.40 64.96 4.13
C GLY A 194 13.93 64.80 2.69
N TRP A 195 13.73 65.95 2.02
CA TRP A 195 13.28 66.00 0.65
C TRP A 195 14.29 65.35 -0.32
N ILE A 196 15.58 65.65 -0.21
CA ILE A 196 16.62 65.06 -1.06
C ILE A 196 16.70 63.55 -0.86
N ARG A 197 16.64 63.09 0.38
CA ARG A 197 16.66 61.64 0.69
C ARG A 197 15.41 60.93 0.17
N MET A 198 14.23 61.54 0.33
CA MET A 198 13.00 61.02 -0.22
C MET A 198 13.06 60.92 -1.75
N GLN A 199 13.52 61.95 -2.47
CA GLN A 199 13.73 61.88 -3.92
C GLN A 199 14.73 60.83 -4.37
N GLY A 200 15.67 60.45 -3.52
CA GLY A 200 16.61 59.39 -3.76
C GLY A 200 16.09 57.98 -3.41
N GLY A 201 14.79 57.86 -3.02
CA GLY A 201 14.18 56.54 -2.61
C GLY A 201 14.64 56.07 -1.23
N LEU A 202 15.37 56.93 -0.48
CA LEU A 202 15.85 56.63 0.87
C LEU A 202 14.79 57.04 1.91
N TRP A 203 13.66 56.30 1.88
CA TRP A 203 12.43 56.64 2.60
C TRP A 203 12.65 56.75 4.12
N ASP A 204 13.37 55.84 4.73
CA ASP A 204 13.64 55.85 6.17
C ASP A 204 14.54 57.03 6.59
N GLU A 205 15.48 57.45 5.76
CA GLU A 205 16.30 58.63 6.02
C GLU A 205 15.46 59.90 5.85
N GLY A 206 14.63 59.96 4.79
CA GLY A 206 13.67 61.04 4.55
C GLY A 206 12.74 61.24 5.76
N TYR A 207 12.14 60.12 6.23
CA TYR A 207 11.32 60.13 7.44
C TYR A 207 12.06 60.77 8.63
N ARG A 208 13.29 60.30 8.93
CA ARG A 208 14.04 60.79 10.10
C ARG A 208 14.25 62.31 10.08
N PHE A 209 14.59 62.88 8.95
CA PHE A 209 14.77 64.33 8.83
C PHE A 209 13.44 65.14 8.93
N PHE A 210 12.37 64.64 8.31
CA PHE A 210 11.08 65.29 8.41
C PHE A 210 10.52 65.21 9.85
N HIS A 211 10.66 64.05 10.52
CA HIS A 211 10.24 63.87 11.90
C HIS A 211 11.04 64.77 12.86
N GLN A 212 12.38 64.88 12.68
CA GLN A 212 13.21 65.80 13.46
C GLN A 212 12.80 67.26 13.26
N ALA A 213 12.31 67.68 12.12
CA ALA A 213 11.78 69.02 11.89
C ALA A 213 10.58 69.29 12.79
N TYR A 214 9.70 68.28 12.99
CA TYR A 214 8.59 68.34 13.92
C TYR A 214 9.06 68.41 15.38
N GLU A 215 9.98 67.52 15.79
CA GLU A 215 10.48 67.39 17.15
C GLU A 215 11.20 68.69 17.59
N LYS A 216 12.05 69.24 16.70
CA LYS A 216 12.94 70.35 17.06
C LYS A 216 12.32 71.76 16.86
N ALA A 217 11.31 71.90 15.96
CA ALA A 217 10.72 73.14 15.62
C ALA A 217 9.18 73.05 15.52
N PRO A 218 8.43 72.53 16.52
CA PRO A 218 7.02 72.20 16.42
C PRO A 218 6.10 73.38 16.11
N ARG A 219 6.55 74.60 16.34
CA ARG A 219 5.78 75.81 16.04
C ARG A 219 6.08 76.45 14.67
N HIS A 220 7.05 75.89 13.96
CA HIS A 220 7.43 76.49 12.67
C HIS A 220 6.47 75.97 11.55
N PRO A 221 6.06 76.87 10.61
CA PRO A 221 5.08 76.48 9.55
C PRO A 221 5.49 75.26 8.69
N ILE A 222 6.78 75.08 8.47
CA ILE A 222 7.31 73.96 7.69
C ILE A 222 6.93 72.58 8.25
N VAL A 223 6.62 72.51 9.54
CA VAL A 223 6.32 71.23 10.24
C VAL A 223 5.07 70.57 9.69
N GLN A 224 4.10 71.33 9.21
CA GLN A 224 2.92 70.75 8.59
C GLN A 224 3.28 69.93 7.34
N SER A 225 4.11 70.55 6.49
CA SER A 225 4.63 69.77 5.31
C SER A 225 5.55 68.63 5.72
N SER A 226 6.38 68.86 6.75
CA SER A 226 7.29 67.80 7.25
C SER A 226 6.52 66.58 7.77
N LEU A 227 5.44 66.77 8.56
CA LEU A 227 4.60 65.66 9.05
C LEU A 227 3.88 64.94 7.91
N PHE A 228 3.43 65.67 6.90
CA PHE A 228 2.84 65.03 5.70
C PHE A 228 3.86 64.13 4.98
N TRP A 229 5.03 64.68 4.68
CA TRP A 229 6.07 63.94 3.98
C TRP A 229 6.71 62.85 4.82
N SER A 230 6.73 63.02 6.15
CA SER A 230 7.07 61.94 7.10
C SER A 230 6.11 60.77 6.95
N GLY A 231 4.78 61.03 6.99
CA GLY A 231 3.75 60.00 6.79
C GLY A 231 3.83 59.36 5.41
N PHE A 232 4.19 60.11 4.36
CA PHE A 232 4.39 59.57 3.01
C PHE A 232 5.63 58.65 2.93
N CYS A 233 6.75 59.09 3.51
CA CYS A 233 7.95 58.24 3.57
C CYS A 233 7.68 56.89 4.29
N LEU A 234 6.89 56.93 5.37
CA LEU A 234 6.48 55.72 6.10
C LEU A 234 5.53 54.84 5.29
N TYR A 235 4.64 55.40 4.50
CA TYR A 235 3.80 54.67 3.54
C TYR A 235 4.66 53.91 2.50
N GLU A 236 5.60 54.60 1.85
CA GLU A 236 6.47 54.03 0.82
C GLU A 236 7.45 53.02 1.40
N SER A 237 7.87 53.14 2.67
CA SER A 237 8.71 52.15 3.35
C SER A 237 7.91 50.92 3.92
N GLY A 238 6.58 50.90 3.76
CA GLY A 238 5.70 49.86 4.27
C GLY A 238 5.41 49.94 5.78
N ARG A 239 5.81 51.03 6.44
CA ARG A 239 5.60 51.26 7.89
C ARG A 239 4.23 51.95 8.15
N PHE A 240 3.17 51.29 7.65
CA PHE A 240 1.83 51.92 7.58
C PHE A 240 1.26 52.35 8.92
N GLN A 241 1.48 51.57 9.99
CA GLN A 241 0.95 51.91 11.32
C GLN A 241 1.60 53.20 11.88
N GLU A 242 2.88 53.38 11.67
CA GLU A 242 3.61 54.58 12.07
C GLU A 242 3.21 55.78 11.18
N GLY A 243 3.00 55.51 9.87
CA GLY A 243 2.46 56.52 8.96
C GLY A 243 1.13 57.10 9.40
N ILE A 244 0.22 56.23 9.90
CA ILE A 244 -1.04 56.72 10.48
C ILE A 244 -0.80 57.64 11.68
N GLN A 245 0.14 57.33 12.58
CA GLN A 245 0.42 58.12 13.77
C GLN A 245 0.95 59.49 13.41
N GLU A 246 1.87 59.57 12.46
CA GLU A 246 2.42 60.83 11.95
C GLU A 246 1.31 61.74 11.34
N LEU A 247 0.51 61.12 10.45
CA LEU A 247 -0.59 61.84 9.78
C LEU A 247 -1.68 62.27 10.76
N GLN A 248 -2.02 61.46 11.77
CA GLN A 248 -2.92 61.82 12.85
C GLN A 248 -2.36 62.98 13.66
N THR A 249 -1.06 63.01 13.87
CA THR A 249 -0.40 64.17 14.57
C THR A 249 -0.59 65.46 13.77
N LEU A 250 -0.46 65.42 12.44
CA LEU A 250 -0.72 66.52 11.56
C LEU A 250 -2.19 67.02 11.69
N VAL A 251 -3.15 66.07 11.52
CA VAL A 251 -4.59 66.39 11.50
C VAL A 251 -5.06 66.93 12.86
N ARG A 252 -4.55 66.39 13.99
CA ARG A 252 -4.93 66.83 15.36
C ARG A 252 -4.31 68.17 15.76
N ASN A 253 -2.99 68.32 15.54
CA ASN A 253 -2.25 69.43 16.05
C ASN A 253 -2.34 70.67 15.13
N TYR A 254 -2.64 70.41 13.85
CA TYR A 254 -2.70 71.46 12.83
C TYR A 254 -4.01 71.40 11.99
N PRO A 255 -5.19 71.58 12.61
CA PRO A 255 -6.48 71.35 11.98
C PRO A 255 -6.76 72.26 10.76
N LYS A 256 -6.01 73.38 10.61
CA LYS A 256 -6.06 74.29 9.48
C LYS A 256 -4.91 74.12 8.49
N ALA A 257 -4.18 73.01 8.57
CA ALA A 257 -3.08 72.71 7.66
C ALA A 257 -3.59 72.58 6.22
N SER A 258 -2.88 73.16 5.28
CA SER A 258 -3.20 73.01 3.84
C SER A 258 -3.06 71.58 3.37
N TRP A 259 -2.22 70.80 4.00
CA TRP A 259 -1.98 69.35 3.75
C TRP A 259 -2.99 68.41 4.43
N ARG A 260 -4.00 68.90 5.09
CA ARG A 260 -4.96 68.11 5.83
C ARG A 260 -5.74 67.14 4.91
N PRO A 261 -6.29 67.54 3.77
CA PRO A 261 -6.98 66.65 2.86
C PRO A 261 -6.07 65.52 2.38
N GLU A 262 -4.84 65.88 1.92
CA GLU A 262 -3.87 64.90 1.45
C GLU A 262 -3.43 63.94 2.58
N ALA A 263 -3.30 64.43 3.82
CA ALA A 263 -2.99 63.62 4.99
C ALA A 263 -4.11 62.63 5.33
N GLU A 264 -5.38 63.04 5.32
CA GLU A 264 -6.55 62.19 5.55
C GLU A 264 -6.68 61.16 4.45
N TYR A 265 -6.44 61.53 3.19
CA TYR A 265 -6.38 60.56 2.08
C TYR A 265 -5.27 59.54 2.26
N LEU A 266 -4.05 59.97 2.54
CA LEU A 266 -2.90 59.10 2.76
C LEU A 266 -3.10 58.18 4.00
N MET A 267 -3.75 58.68 5.03
CA MET A 267 -4.13 57.91 6.21
C MET A 267 -5.11 56.79 5.83
N GLY A 268 -6.10 57.06 4.99
CA GLY A 268 -7.01 56.09 4.46
C GLY A 268 -6.28 55.01 3.64
N LEU A 269 -5.27 55.38 2.82
CA LEU A 269 -4.41 54.44 2.12
C LEU A 269 -3.61 53.53 3.07
N ASN A 270 -3.05 54.12 4.15
CA ASN A 270 -2.34 53.32 5.18
C ASN A 270 -3.27 52.31 5.86
N PHE A 271 -4.51 52.68 6.23
CA PHE A 271 -5.51 51.77 6.76
C PHE A 271 -5.81 50.63 5.77
N PHE A 272 -5.99 50.98 4.51
CA PHE A 272 -6.25 50.01 3.45
C PHE A 272 -5.10 48.99 3.30
N ARG A 273 -3.86 49.47 3.28
CA ARG A 273 -2.67 48.60 3.19
C ARG A 273 -2.46 47.68 4.41
N LEU A 274 -2.90 48.11 5.59
CA LEU A 274 -2.91 47.31 6.82
C LEU A 274 -4.04 46.28 6.87
N GLY A 275 -4.95 46.24 5.89
CA GLY A 275 -6.14 45.39 5.93
C GLY A 275 -7.23 45.89 6.90
N ARG A 276 -7.10 47.13 7.43
CA ARG A 276 -8.09 47.77 8.29
C ARG A 276 -9.16 48.44 7.44
N PHE A 277 -9.92 47.65 6.70
CA PHE A 277 -10.81 48.11 5.66
C PHE A 277 -11.99 48.93 6.18
N GLU A 278 -12.47 48.72 7.39
CA GLU A 278 -13.54 49.51 7.99
C GLU A 278 -13.05 50.93 8.30
N ASP A 279 -11.84 51.07 8.86
CA ASP A 279 -11.23 52.36 9.12
C ASP A 279 -10.93 53.13 7.81
N ALA A 280 -10.46 52.39 6.79
CA ALA A 280 -10.25 52.95 5.46
C ALA A 280 -11.58 53.46 4.85
N ARG A 281 -12.64 52.65 4.90
CA ARG A 281 -13.98 53.00 4.44
C ARG A 281 -14.46 54.28 5.09
N GLU A 282 -14.42 54.33 6.44
CA GLU A 282 -14.87 55.53 7.18
C GLU A 282 -14.05 56.77 6.80
N THR A 283 -12.73 56.60 6.70
CA THR A 283 -11.84 57.70 6.34
C THR A 283 -12.18 58.26 4.95
N PHE A 284 -12.35 57.41 3.94
CA PHE A 284 -12.66 57.81 2.58
C PHE A 284 -14.10 58.35 2.43
N GLU A 285 -15.07 57.78 3.15
CA GLU A 285 -16.43 58.35 3.19
C GLU A 285 -16.44 59.76 3.76
N ASN A 286 -15.71 60.00 4.85
CA ASN A 286 -15.58 61.32 5.47
C ASN A 286 -14.82 62.26 4.54
N PHE A 287 -13.77 61.78 3.87
CA PHE A 287 -13.04 62.58 2.89
C PHE A 287 -13.96 63.10 1.76
N CYS A 288 -14.72 62.19 1.12
CA CYS A 288 -15.64 62.55 0.04
C CYS A 288 -16.73 63.51 0.47
N LYS A 289 -17.20 63.40 1.75
CA LYS A 289 -18.18 64.34 2.31
C LYS A 289 -17.59 65.72 2.59
N GLN A 290 -16.35 65.78 3.09
CA GLN A 290 -15.72 67.00 3.50
C GLN A 290 -15.08 67.81 2.33
N TYR A 291 -14.60 67.03 1.33
CA TYR A 291 -13.82 67.61 0.22
C TYR A 291 -14.38 67.22 -1.18
N PRO A 292 -15.66 67.54 -1.49
CA PRO A 292 -16.33 67.02 -2.70
C PRO A 292 -15.80 67.58 -4.03
N GLN A 293 -14.94 68.61 -4.00
CA GLN A 293 -14.30 69.15 -5.20
C GLN A 293 -12.78 69.04 -5.19
N HIS A 294 -12.24 68.29 -4.27
CA HIS A 294 -10.80 68.11 -4.17
C HIS A 294 -10.28 67.15 -5.27
N PRO A 295 -9.10 67.42 -5.85
CA PRO A 295 -8.52 66.54 -6.89
C PRO A 295 -8.42 65.06 -6.51
N LEU A 296 -8.30 64.77 -5.23
CA LEU A 296 -8.22 63.35 -4.72
C LEU A 296 -9.59 62.72 -4.44
N GLU A 297 -10.68 63.41 -4.70
CA GLU A 297 -12.04 62.95 -4.38
C GLU A 297 -12.41 61.71 -5.21
N GLU A 298 -12.13 61.72 -6.50
CA GLU A 298 -12.34 60.55 -7.37
C GLU A 298 -11.50 59.37 -6.93
N SER A 299 -10.23 59.59 -6.60
CA SER A 299 -9.31 58.57 -6.08
C SER A 299 -9.78 58.02 -4.73
N SER A 300 -10.35 58.90 -3.89
CA SER A 300 -10.93 58.49 -2.60
C SER A 300 -12.16 57.61 -2.78
N ARG A 301 -13.08 57.93 -3.70
CA ARG A 301 -14.22 57.06 -4.06
C ARG A 301 -13.77 55.74 -4.63
N TYR A 302 -12.73 55.70 -5.47
CA TYR A 302 -12.18 54.48 -6.01
C TYR A 302 -11.66 53.55 -4.91
N THR A 303 -10.88 54.11 -3.96
CA THR A 303 -10.35 53.31 -2.85
C THR A 303 -11.44 52.94 -1.82
N LEU A 304 -12.45 53.80 -1.62
CA LEU A 304 -13.66 53.48 -0.86
C LEU A 304 -14.37 52.26 -1.43
N ALA A 305 -14.57 52.21 -2.75
CA ALA A 305 -15.19 51.04 -3.40
C ALA A 305 -14.40 49.76 -3.17
N TRP A 306 -13.07 49.80 -3.24
CA TRP A 306 -12.23 48.67 -2.90
C TRP A 306 -12.29 48.29 -1.42
N SER A 307 -12.37 49.29 -0.52
CA SER A 307 -12.55 49.02 0.92
C SER A 307 -13.87 48.29 1.19
N LEU A 308 -14.94 48.72 0.53
CA LEU A 308 -16.24 48.05 0.59
C LEU A 308 -16.20 46.65 -0.01
N ALA A 309 -15.50 46.47 -1.11
CA ALA A 309 -15.33 45.12 -1.72
C ALA A 309 -14.56 44.16 -0.80
N ALA A 310 -13.51 44.66 -0.13
CA ALA A 310 -12.74 43.91 0.84
C ALA A 310 -13.54 43.54 2.11
N LEU A 311 -14.57 44.34 2.43
CA LEU A 311 -15.55 44.06 3.49
C LEU A 311 -16.71 43.17 3.00
N GLU A 312 -16.64 42.61 1.82
CA GLU A 312 -17.66 41.77 1.17
C GLU A 312 -18.97 42.54 0.88
N LYS A 313 -18.99 43.87 1.02
CA LYS A 313 -20.12 44.78 0.70
C LYS A 313 -20.18 45.03 -0.80
N TYR A 314 -20.21 43.94 -1.62
CA TYR A 314 -20.07 44.03 -3.06
C TYR A 314 -21.09 44.91 -3.78
N ALA A 315 -22.34 44.93 -3.30
CA ALA A 315 -23.40 45.77 -3.90
C ALA A 315 -23.17 47.25 -3.69
N GLU A 316 -22.64 47.65 -2.53
CA GLU A 316 -22.30 49.02 -2.21
C GLU A 316 -21.06 49.48 -2.98
N ALA A 317 -20.03 48.60 -3.02
CA ALA A 317 -18.83 48.83 -3.81
C ALA A 317 -19.16 49.13 -5.28
N ARG A 318 -20.03 48.31 -5.91
CA ARG A 318 -20.48 48.52 -7.28
C ARG A 318 -21.13 49.90 -7.49
N LYS A 319 -22.03 50.31 -6.58
CA LYS A 319 -22.69 51.63 -6.68
C LYS A 319 -21.68 52.76 -6.66
N VAL A 320 -20.63 52.63 -5.82
CA VAL A 320 -19.58 53.65 -5.78
C VAL A 320 -18.75 53.63 -7.07
N PHE A 321 -18.33 52.49 -7.57
CA PHE A 321 -17.62 52.39 -8.84
C PHE A 321 -18.46 52.96 -10.01
N GLU A 322 -19.73 52.56 -10.13
CA GLU A 322 -20.64 53.05 -11.16
C GLU A 322 -20.85 54.56 -11.06
N SER A 323 -20.89 55.12 -9.86
CA SER A 323 -21.01 56.57 -9.65
C SER A 323 -19.81 57.33 -10.20
N ILE A 324 -18.60 56.78 -10.12
CA ILE A 324 -17.40 57.40 -10.68
C ILE A 324 -17.48 57.43 -12.21
N LEU A 325 -17.87 56.31 -12.85
CA LEU A 325 -18.03 56.23 -14.30
C LEU A 325 -19.09 57.22 -14.83
N LEU A 326 -20.14 57.48 -14.02
CA LEU A 326 -21.20 58.46 -14.39
C LEU A 326 -20.73 59.90 -14.25
N THR A 327 -19.95 60.21 -13.23
CA THR A 327 -19.49 61.59 -12.96
C THR A 327 -18.27 61.98 -13.78
N SER A 328 -17.40 61.02 -14.09
CA SER A 328 -16.12 61.17 -14.79
C SER A 328 -15.94 60.20 -15.94
N PRO A 329 -16.70 60.27 -17.04
CA PRO A 329 -16.66 59.27 -18.13
C PRO A 329 -15.31 59.14 -18.82
N GLY A 330 -14.44 60.16 -18.76
CA GLY A 330 -13.08 60.18 -19.33
C GLY A 330 -11.96 59.95 -18.33
N SER A 331 -12.29 59.44 -17.15
CA SER A 331 -11.31 59.16 -16.11
C SER A 331 -10.24 58.20 -16.53
N LYS A 332 -8.99 58.43 -16.13
CA LYS A 332 -7.88 57.47 -16.25
C LYS A 332 -8.10 56.19 -15.42
N LEU A 333 -9.09 56.22 -14.52
CA LEU A 333 -9.45 55.06 -13.69
C LEU A 333 -10.57 54.23 -14.32
N SER A 334 -11.08 54.58 -15.53
CA SER A 334 -12.24 53.90 -16.13
C SER A 334 -12.02 52.38 -16.30
N ASP A 335 -10.92 51.93 -16.89
CA ASP A 335 -10.60 50.53 -17.09
C ASP A 335 -10.37 49.75 -15.77
N PRO A 336 -9.58 50.25 -14.76
CA PRO A 336 -9.52 49.60 -13.46
C PRO A 336 -10.85 49.60 -12.70
N ILE A 337 -11.74 50.57 -12.92
CA ILE A 337 -13.08 50.58 -12.35
C ILE A 337 -13.96 49.48 -12.96
N TYR A 338 -13.93 49.29 -14.30
CA TYR A 338 -14.64 48.20 -14.95
C TYR A 338 -14.18 46.84 -14.42
N TRP A 339 -12.87 46.67 -14.22
CA TRP A 339 -12.33 45.48 -13.57
C TRP A 339 -12.82 45.35 -12.11
N GLY A 340 -12.84 46.49 -11.35
CA GLY A 340 -13.35 46.51 -9.98
C GLY A 340 -14.80 46.04 -9.88
N ILE A 341 -15.66 46.52 -10.78
CA ILE A 341 -17.07 46.07 -10.85
C ILE A 341 -17.14 44.57 -11.16
N LEU A 342 -16.36 44.07 -12.12
CA LEU A 342 -16.29 42.65 -12.43
C LEU A 342 -15.92 41.82 -11.20
N LYS A 343 -14.88 42.19 -10.47
CA LYS A 343 -14.45 41.55 -9.23
C LYS A 343 -15.56 41.53 -8.18
N THR A 344 -16.36 42.59 -8.05
CA THR A 344 -17.48 42.58 -7.11
C THR A 344 -18.63 41.67 -7.53
N TYR A 345 -18.85 41.43 -8.82
CA TYR A 345 -19.79 40.40 -9.28
C TYR A 345 -19.27 39.01 -8.98
N LEU A 346 -17.99 38.75 -9.23
CA LEU A 346 -17.37 37.44 -8.92
C LEU A 346 -17.37 37.14 -7.42
N GLY A 347 -16.96 38.12 -6.58
CA GLY A 347 -16.99 38.00 -5.12
C GLY A 347 -18.41 37.81 -4.56
N GLY A 348 -19.41 38.42 -5.19
CA GLY A 348 -20.81 38.23 -4.82
C GLY A 348 -21.49 37.03 -5.43
N ASP A 349 -20.74 36.11 -6.00
CA ASP A 349 -21.21 34.81 -6.59
C ASP A 349 -22.27 35.01 -7.71
N GLN A 350 -22.11 36.06 -8.54
CA GLN A 350 -23.02 36.39 -9.62
C GLN A 350 -22.34 36.24 -10.99
N ILE A 351 -21.92 35.02 -11.31
CA ILE A 351 -21.09 34.73 -12.50
C ILE A 351 -21.75 35.16 -13.82
N GLU A 352 -23.06 34.97 -13.98
CA GLU A 352 -23.76 35.34 -15.19
C GLU A 352 -23.68 36.88 -15.44
N LYS A 353 -23.83 37.66 -14.38
CA LYS A 353 -23.67 39.10 -14.45
C LYS A 353 -22.23 39.54 -14.66
N ALA A 354 -21.30 38.81 -14.06
CA ALA A 354 -19.86 39.01 -14.27
C ALA A 354 -19.50 38.82 -15.75
N LEU A 355 -19.94 37.72 -16.37
CA LEU A 355 -19.74 37.43 -17.79
C LEU A 355 -20.36 38.48 -18.70
N TYR A 356 -21.60 38.88 -18.43
CA TYR A 356 -22.28 39.94 -19.18
C TYR A 356 -21.50 41.25 -19.05
N TYR A 357 -21.03 41.58 -17.85
CA TYR A 357 -20.29 42.80 -17.59
C TYR A 357 -18.90 42.76 -18.23
N TYR A 358 -18.26 41.62 -18.24
CA TYR A 358 -16.98 41.41 -18.95
C TYR A 358 -17.10 41.65 -20.46
N GLN A 359 -18.20 41.21 -21.08
CA GLN A 359 -18.44 41.53 -22.49
C GLN A 359 -18.58 43.05 -22.73
N ARG A 360 -19.23 43.76 -21.85
CA ARG A 360 -19.27 45.23 -21.90
C ARG A 360 -17.90 45.85 -21.70
N PHE A 361 -17.10 45.28 -20.80
CA PHE A 361 -15.74 45.74 -20.56
C PHE A 361 -14.91 45.61 -21.85
N LEU A 362 -14.96 44.46 -22.52
CA LEU A 362 -14.33 44.22 -23.81
C LEU A 362 -14.77 45.20 -24.90
N SER A 363 -16.05 45.62 -24.94
CA SER A 363 -16.54 46.53 -25.95
C SER A 363 -16.00 47.95 -25.80
N HIS A 364 -15.56 48.34 -24.58
CA HIS A 364 -15.01 49.65 -24.29
C HIS A 364 -13.47 49.67 -24.35
N PHE A 365 -12.83 48.56 -24.01
CA PHE A 365 -11.36 48.45 -23.84
C PHE A 365 -10.86 47.15 -24.47
N LEU A 366 -10.37 47.23 -25.73
CA LEU A 366 -10.01 46.05 -26.50
C LEU A 366 -8.75 45.32 -26.01
N SER A 367 -7.81 46.05 -25.39
CA SER A 367 -6.52 45.44 -24.99
C SER A 367 -5.84 46.22 -23.86
N THR A 368 -6.50 46.34 -22.72
CA THR A 368 -5.84 46.88 -21.52
C THR A 368 -5.44 45.73 -20.60
N PRO A 369 -4.38 45.87 -19.79
CA PRO A 369 -4.00 44.86 -18.78
C PRO A 369 -5.15 44.47 -17.84
N TRP A 370 -6.15 45.33 -17.64
CA TRP A 370 -7.31 45.09 -16.76
C TRP A 370 -8.35 44.19 -17.41
N VAL A 371 -8.50 44.20 -18.74
CA VAL A 371 -9.38 43.29 -19.48
C VAL A 371 -8.80 41.88 -19.44
N GLU A 372 -7.48 41.74 -19.63
CA GLU A 372 -6.78 40.50 -19.51
C GLU A 372 -6.94 39.92 -18.09
N GLN A 373 -6.71 40.76 -17.06
CA GLN A 373 -6.89 40.38 -15.66
C GLN A 373 -8.32 39.92 -15.38
N GLY A 374 -9.31 40.60 -15.97
CA GLY A 374 -10.73 40.24 -15.83
C GLY A 374 -11.04 38.83 -16.33
N LEU A 375 -10.47 38.42 -17.49
CA LEU A 375 -10.66 37.07 -18.01
C LEU A 375 -9.95 36.03 -17.14
N PHE A 376 -8.76 36.37 -16.66
CA PHE A 376 -8.02 35.51 -15.72
C PHE A 376 -8.81 35.30 -14.43
N ASP A 377 -9.40 36.36 -13.86
CA ASP A 377 -10.20 36.30 -12.65
C ASP A 377 -11.47 35.45 -12.82
N ILE A 378 -12.11 35.48 -13.99
CA ILE A 378 -13.23 34.57 -14.31
C ILE A 378 -12.75 33.11 -14.32
N GLY A 379 -11.61 32.82 -14.92
CA GLY A 379 -11.02 31.51 -14.90
C GLY A 379 -10.71 31.04 -13.47
N GLN A 380 -10.14 31.94 -12.64
CA GLN A 380 -9.86 31.69 -11.23
C GLN A 380 -11.14 31.42 -10.42
N TYR A 381 -12.19 32.19 -10.66
CA TYR A 381 -13.50 31.99 -10.02
C TYR A 381 -14.03 30.59 -10.26
N TYR A 382 -14.04 30.11 -11.51
CA TYR A 382 -14.45 28.74 -11.83
C TYR A 382 -13.55 27.69 -11.17
N PHE A 383 -12.25 27.96 -11.09
CA PHE A 383 -11.31 27.07 -10.41
C PHE A 383 -11.62 26.94 -8.91
N ASP A 384 -11.88 28.08 -8.23
CA ASP A 384 -12.20 28.12 -6.80
C ASP A 384 -13.55 27.42 -6.50
N LYS A 385 -14.48 27.45 -7.46
CA LYS A 385 -15.74 26.69 -7.40
C LYS A 385 -15.59 25.24 -7.80
N LYS A 386 -14.37 24.78 -8.07
CA LYS A 386 -14.06 23.42 -8.52
C LYS A 386 -14.68 23.07 -9.88
N GLU A 387 -15.12 24.03 -10.63
CA GLU A 387 -15.63 23.90 -12.00
C GLU A 387 -14.47 23.87 -13.00
N TYR A 388 -13.61 22.87 -12.85
CA TYR A 388 -12.33 22.82 -13.57
C TYR A 388 -12.46 22.81 -15.08
N ALA A 389 -13.56 22.28 -15.63
CA ALA A 389 -13.82 22.29 -17.07
C ALA A 389 -14.07 23.71 -17.59
N SER A 390 -14.92 24.49 -16.90
CA SER A 390 -15.20 25.89 -17.21
C SER A 390 -13.95 26.75 -17.06
N ALA A 391 -13.20 26.53 -15.98
CA ALA A 391 -11.91 27.20 -15.74
C ALA A 391 -10.91 26.93 -16.88
N ALA A 392 -10.72 25.67 -17.26
CA ALA A 392 -9.82 25.28 -18.34
C ALA A 392 -10.22 25.91 -19.69
N ALA A 393 -11.52 25.96 -19.98
CA ALA A 393 -12.03 26.61 -21.19
C ALA A 393 -11.71 28.12 -21.18
N THR A 394 -11.89 28.78 -20.04
CA THR A 394 -11.60 30.20 -19.86
C THR A 394 -10.11 30.49 -20.00
N PHE A 395 -9.24 29.69 -19.38
CA PHE A 395 -7.79 29.86 -19.54
C PHE A 395 -7.32 29.56 -20.97
N ARG A 396 -7.89 28.57 -21.66
CA ARG A 396 -7.61 28.37 -23.10
C ARG A 396 -8.06 29.58 -23.95
N GLN A 397 -9.21 30.16 -23.62
CA GLN A 397 -9.66 31.42 -24.26
C GLN A 397 -8.67 32.53 -23.99
N PHE A 398 -8.20 32.67 -22.74
CA PHE A 398 -7.19 33.65 -22.36
C PHE A 398 -5.91 33.52 -23.19
N LEU A 399 -5.35 32.29 -23.26
CA LEU A 399 -4.13 32.01 -23.99
C LEU A 399 -4.24 32.32 -25.48
N LYS A 400 -5.44 32.16 -26.05
CA LYS A 400 -5.72 32.50 -27.45
C LYS A 400 -5.87 33.98 -27.68
N ALA A 401 -6.53 34.67 -26.73
CA ALA A 401 -6.86 36.10 -26.89
C ALA A 401 -5.69 37.03 -26.57
N TYR A 402 -4.82 36.61 -25.63
CA TYR A 402 -3.76 37.49 -25.10
C TYR A 402 -2.39 36.77 -25.08
N PRO A 403 -1.82 36.45 -26.26
CA PRO A 403 -0.56 35.69 -26.36
C PRO A 403 0.68 36.45 -25.86
N GLU A 404 0.61 37.79 -25.77
CA GLU A 404 1.69 38.66 -25.30
C GLU A 404 1.48 39.18 -23.88
N SER A 405 0.50 38.65 -23.16
CA SER A 405 0.14 39.11 -21.81
C SER A 405 1.26 38.86 -20.79
N ASP A 406 1.48 39.80 -19.88
CA ASP A 406 2.41 39.67 -18.76
C ASP A 406 2.05 38.54 -17.78
N ILE A 407 0.76 38.12 -17.77
CA ILE A 407 0.26 37.03 -16.91
C ILE A 407 0.02 35.74 -17.69
N LEU A 408 0.58 35.64 -18.91
CA LEU A 408 0.47 34.44 -19.77
C LEU A 408 0.99 33.17 -19.07
N GLU A 409 2.13 33.27 -18.40
CA GLU A 409 2.72 32.15 -17.64
C GLU A 409 1.78 31.66 -16.52
N CYS A 410 1.14 32.61 -15.81
CA CYS A 410 0.15 32.28 -14.78
C CYS A 410 -1.07 31.59 -15.38
N ALA A 411 -1.56 32.02 -16.53
CA ALA A 411 -2.70 31.43 -17.21
C ALA A 411 -2.38 30.00 -17.70
N LYS A 412 -1.17 29.76 -18.25
CA LYS A 412 -0.72 28.42 -18.61
C LYS A 412 -0.60 27.52 -17.39
N PHE A 413 -0.04 28.03 -16.28
CA PHE A 413 0.05 27.29 -15.03
C PHE A 413 -1.33 26.92 -14.50
N MET A 414 -2.27 27.87 -14.47
CA MET A 414 -3.65 27.62 -14.04
C MET A 414 -4.40 26.65 -14.94
N LEU A 415 -4.16 26.71 -16.26
CA LEU A 415 -4.67 25.66 -17.16
C LEU A 415 -4.13 24.27 -16.79
N GLY A 416 -2.84 24.18 -16.47
CA GLY A 416 -2.24 22.95 -15.96
C GLY A 416 -2.90 22.44 -14.67
N GLU A 417 -3.18 23.35 -13.72
CA GLU A 417 -3.90 23.04 -12.49
C GLU A 417 -5.34 22.54 -12.75
N CYS A 418 -6.05 23.17 -13.68
CA CYS A 418 -7.38 22.72 -14.08
C CYS A 418 -7.37 21.32 -14.65
N LEU A 419 -6.45 21.04 -15.57
CA LEU A 419 -6.29 19.72 -16.20
C LEU A 419 -5.86 18.65 -15.19
N PHE A 420 -4.98 19.03 -14.27
CA PHE A 420 -4.55 18.14 -13.19
C PHE A 420 -5.73 17.70 -12.32
N ASN A 421 -6.57 18.65 -11.90
CA ASN A 421 -7.75 18.37 -11.09
C ASN A 421 -8.86 17.61 -11.84
N GLN A 422 -8.89 17.68 -13.17
CA GLN A 422 -9.74 16.84 -14.02
C GLN A 422 -9.19 15.41 -14.21
N GLY A 423 -7.98 15.12 -13.74
CA GLY A 423 -7.30 13.85 -13.98
C GLY A 423 -6.64 13.77 -15.37
N GLU A 424 -6.63 14.86 -16.15
CA GLU A 424 -5.99 14.96 -17.46
C GLU A 424 -4.49 15.24 -17.32
N TYR A 425 -3.77 14.36 -16.61
CA TYR A 425 -2.37 14.57 -16.22
C TYR A 425 -1.43 14.81 -17.41
N ARG A 426 -1.69 14.22 -18.59
CA ARG A 426 -0.87 14.45 -19.78
C ARG A 426 -0.99 15.89 -20.28
N GLY A 427 -2.20 16.42 -20.30
CA GLY A 427 -2.45 17.82 -20.66
C GLY A 427 -1.87 18.79 -19.63
N ALA A 428 -1.96 18.45 -18.35
CA ALA A 428 -1.34 19.23 -17.28
C ALA A 428 0.19 19.32 -17.45
N ILE A 429 0.84 18.19 -17.71
CA ILE A 429 2.30 18.13 -17.96
C ILE A 429 2.68 19.04 -19.13
N GLU A 430 1.93 19.00 -20.22
CA GLU A 430 2.18 19.82 -21.38
C GLU A 430 2.09 21.32 -21.04
N SER A 431 1.01 21.72 -20.36
CA SER A 431 0.84 23.12 -19.91
C SER A 431 1.97 23.58 -18.99
N TYR A 432 2.38 22.75 -18.01
CA TYR A 432 3.47 23.09 -17.10
C TYR A 432 4.82 23.19 -17.82
N ARG A 433 5.11 22.32 -18.80
CA ARG A 433 6.34 22.37 -19.60
C ARG A 433 6.41 23.64 -20.44
N GLN A 434 5.30 24.05 -21.04
CA GLN A 434 5.24 25.30 -21.82
C GLN A 434 5.62 26.53 -20.98
N VAL A 435 5.28 26.54 -19.68
CA VAL A 435 5.74 27.62 -18.80
C VAL A 435 7.26 27.56 -18.55
N LEU A 436 7.82 26.36 -18.40
CA LEU A 436 9.28 26.19 -18.18
C LEU A 436 10.13 26.55 -19.39
N GLU A 437 9.59 26.53 -20.60
CA GLU A 437 10.28 26.89 -21.85
C GLU A 437 10.39 28.40 -22.02
N GLU A 438 9.59 29.19 -21.27
CA GLU A 438 9.61 30.64 -21.37
C GLU A 438 10.75 31.29 -20.55
N LYS A 439 11.21 32.45 -20.98
CA LYS A 439 12.39 33.11 -20.40
C LYS A 439 12.15 33.74 -19.00
N ARG A 440 10.87 33.94 -18.59
CA ARG A 440 10.46 34.61 -17.35
C ARG A 440 10.15 33.69 -16.18
N LYS A 441 10.63 32.48 -16.18
CA LYS A 441 10.22 31.33 -15.36
C LYS A 441 10.57 31.33 -13.88
N ALA A 442 11.40 32.20 -13.39
CA ALA A 442 12.00 32.10 -12.05
C ALA A 442 10.99 32.06 -10.88
N ARG A 443 9.83 32.73 -11.03
CA ARG A 443 8.84 32.84 -9.94
C ARG A 443 8.01 31.57 -9.72
N LEU A 444 7.66 30.84 -10.79
CA LEU A 444 6.80 29.65 -10.75
C LEU A 444 7.56 28.33 -10.82
N GLU A 445 8.85 28.38 -11.13
CA GLU A 445 9.65 27.21 -11.47
C GLU A 445 9.59 26.09 -10.41
N ARG A 446 9.74 26.44 -9.14
CA ARG A 446 9.62 25.49 -8.02
C ARG A 446 8.26 24.78 -8.00
N GLN A 447 7.19 25.56 -8.13
CA GLN A 447 5.82 25.03 -8.07
C GLN A 447 5.54 24.14 -9.26
N ILE A 448 5.99 24.52 -10.43
CA ILE A 448 5.86 23.74 -11.66
C ILE A 448 6.57 22.39 -11.53
N TYR A 449 7.82 22.36 -11.04
CA TYR A 449 8.51 21.10 -10.81
C TYR A 449 7.79 20.24 -9.76
N SER A 450 7.25 20.83 -8.71
CA SER A 450 6.43 20.08 -7.73
C SER A 450 5.19 19.49 -8.40
N ARG A 451 4.46 20.27 -9.19
CA ARG A 451 3.23 19.84 -9.89
C ARG A 451 3.50 18.79 -10.98
N LEU A 452 4.57 18.98 -11.75
CA LEU A 452 5.02 17.98 -12.71
C LEU A 452 5.32 16.64 -12.04
N GLY A 453 5.98 16.66 -10.89
CA GLY A 453 6.25 15.45 -10.12
C GLY A 453 4.96 14.72 -9.75
N TYR A 454 3.95 15.42 -9.24
CA TYR A 454 2.64 14.83 -8.94
C TYR A 454 1.93 14.30 -10.19
N ALA A 455 1.96 15.04 -11.30
CA ALA A 455 1.32 14.60 -12.54
C ALA A 455 1.96 13.33 -13.09
N TYR A 456 3.30 13.24 -13.08
CA TYR A 456 4.00 12.01 -13.45
C TYR A 456 3.73 10.85 -12.49
N PHE A 457 3.63 11.11 -11.20
CA PHE A 457 3.29 10.11 -10.20
C PHE A 457 1.92 9.48 -10.46
N HIS A 458 0.90 10.31 -10.74
CA HIS A 458 -0.44 9.82 -11.09
C HIS A 458 -0.47 9.02 -12.39
N LEU A 459 0.37 9.37 -13.36
CA LEU A 459 0.58 8.58 -14.57
C LEU A 459 1.40 7.29 -14.34
N LYS A 460 1.82 7.03 -13.09
CA LYS A 460 2.71 5.93 -12.72
C LYS A 460 4.09 5.99 -13.39
N ASN A 461 4.47 7.14 -13.91
CA ASN A 461 5.81 7.39 -14.45
C ASN A 461 6.73 7.87 -13.31
N TYR A 462 7.09 6.91 -12.45
CA TYR A 462 7.84 7.20 -11.23
C TYR A 462 9.25 7.74 -11.51
N ASP A 463 9.87 7.35 -12.61
CA ASP A 463 11.20 7.85 -13.00
C ASP A 463 11.20 9.36 -13.24
N GLU A 464 10.22 9.85 -14.01
CA GLU A 464 10.07 11.27 -14.27
C GLU A 464 9.64 12.04 -13.02
N ALA A 465 8.79 11.45 -12.19
CA ALA A 465 8.39 12.04 -10.91
C ALA A 465 9.62 12.25 -10.00
N ILE A 466 10.45 11.21 -9.82
CA ILE A 466 11.68 11.27 -9.02
C ILE A 466 12.65 12.29 -9.59
N ARG A 467 12.85 12.31 -10.91
CA ARG A 467 13.74 13.27 -11.57
C ARG A 467 13.27 14.71 -11.35
N THR A 468 11.97 14.93 -11.47
CA THR A 468 11.38 16.26 -11.39
C THR A 468 11.40 16.79 -9.95
N TRP A 469 10.98 15.98 -8.98
CA TRP A 469 11.07 16.35 -7.56
C TRP A 469 12.51 16.45 -7.08
N GLY A 470 13.43 15.65 -7.66
CA GLY A 470 14.87 15.78 -7.42
C GLY A 470 15.38 17.19 -7.73
N LYS A 471 14.92 17.82 -8.83
CA LYS A 471 15.23 19.21 -9.14
C LYS A 471 14.72 20.19 -8.09
N VAL A 472 13.54 19.96 -7.52
CA VAL A 472 13.04 20.82 -6.41
C VAL A 472 14.02 20.80 -5.23
N LEU A 473 14.60 19.65 -4.91
CA LEU A 473 15.54 19.54 -3.79
C LEU A 473 16.93 20.14 -4.08
N THR A 474 17.39 20.07 -5.34
CA THR A 474 18.71 20.62 -5.75
C THR A 474 18.66 22.11 -5.96
N ASP A 475 17.65 22.58 -6.68
CA ASP A 475 17.57 23.97 -7.14
C ASP A 475 16.92 24.89 -6.10
N PHE A 476 16.09 24.31 -5.20
CA PHE A 476 15.35 25.04 -4.16
C PHE A 476 15.51 24.41 -2.76
N PRO A 477 16.72 24.27 -2.22
CA PRO A 477 17.02 23.50 -1.00
C PRO A 477 16.35 24.01 0.28
N SER A 478 16.06 25.32 0.34
CA SER A 478 15.44 25.97 1.51
C SER A 478 13.95 26.26 1.31
N SER A 479 13.31 25.62 0.31
CA SER A 479 11.92 25.93 -0.01
C SER A 479 10.94 25.39 1.04
N PRO A 480 9.84 26.11 1.31
CA PRO A 480 8.72 25.53 2.05
C PRO A 480 8.19 24.28 1.30
N GLY A 481 7.75 23.26 2.04
CA GLY A 481 7.29 21.99 1.47
C GLY A 481 8.39 21.01 1.07
N ARG A 482 9.66 21.28 1.38
CA ARG A 482 10.77 20.37 1.09
C ARG A 482 10.55 18.94 1.61
N ASN A 483 10.08 18.80 2.83
CA ASN A 483 9.87 17.48 3.45
C ASN A 483 8.70 16.73 2.80
N GLU A 484 7.68 17.44 2.32
CA GLU A 484 6.62 16.84 1.50
C GLU A 484 7.18 16.24 0.19
N VAL A 485 8.04 16.99 -0.50
CA VAL A 485 8.70 16.49 -1.72
C VAL A 485 9.57 15.26 -1.42
N ILE A 486 10.30 15.25 -0.31
CA ILE A 486 11.10 14.08 0.12
C ILE A 486 10.19 12.87 0.38
N TYR A 487 9.05 13.09 1.03
CA TYR A 487 8.05 12.03 1.25
C TYR A 487 7.56 11.42 -0.07
N TRP A 488 7.20 12.26 -1.05
CA TRP A 488 6.73 11.77 -2.34
C TRP A 488 7.84 11.10 -3.18
N LEU A 489 9.09 11.53 -3.02
CA LEU A 489 10.24 10.83 -3.58
C LEU A 489 10.39 9.43 -2.98
N ALA A 490 10.18 9.29 -1.67
CA ALA A 490 10.16 7.99 -1.01
C ALA A 490 9.05 7.10 -1.58
N GLU A 491 7.81 7.63 -1.65
CA GLU A 491 6.65 6.91 -2.22
C GLU A 491 6.92 6.44 -3.66
N ALA A 492 7.39 7.35 -4.52
CA ALA A 492 7.68 7.02 -5.92
C ALA A 492 8.76 5.94 -6.04
N SER A 493 9.80 6.01 -5.19
CA SER A 493 10.88 5.02 -5.16
C SER A 493 10.38 3.66 -4.70
N LEU A 494 9.54 3.59 -3.66
CA LEU A 494 8.95 2.35 -3.18
C LEU A 494 8.01 1.72 -4.21
N LEU A 495 7.18 2.53 -4.88
CA LEU A 495 6.29 2.05 -5.95
C LEU A 495 7.07 1.58 -7.19
N LYS A 496 8.23 2.16 -7.45
CA LYS A 496 9.17 1.71 -8.47
C LYS A 496 9.91 0.42 -8.07
N GLN A 497 9.76 -0.06 -6.86
CA GLN A 497 10.47 -1.19 -6.24
C GLN A 497 11.95 -0.88 -5.90
N ASP A 498 12.35 0.38 -5.85
CA ASP A 498 13.67 0.81 -5.37
C ASP A 498 13.62 1.07 -3.85
N TYR A 499 13.66 -0.02 -3.10
CA TYR A 499 13.59 0.02 -1.65
C TYR A 499 14.72 0.84 -1.01
N ARG A 500 15.95 0.70 -1.53
CA ARG A 500 17.13 1.40 -0.97
C ARG A 500 16.97 2.92 -1.06
N GLN A 501 16.52 3.39 -2.21
CA GLN A 501 16.27 4.81 -2.42
C GLN A 501 15.09 5.29 -1.58
N GLY A 502 14.02 4.48 -1.47
CA GLY A 502 12.88 4.76 -0.62
C GLY A 502 13.27 4.97 0.85
N VAL A 503 14.04 4.04 1.42
CA VAL A 503 14.56 4.16 2.80
C VAL A 503 15.41 5.41 2.96
N SER A 504 16.34 5.68 2.04
CA SER A 504 17.20 6.87 2.11
C SER A 504 16.42 8.18 2.14
N TYR A 505 15.30 8.25 1.44
CA TYR A 505 14.42 9.43 1.49
C TYR A 505 13.65 9.50 2.81
N VAL A 506 13.14 8.37 3.32
CA VAL A 506 12.44 8.35 4.62
C VAL A 506 13.39 8.76 5.76
N ASP A 507 14.64 8.27 5.76
CA ASP A 507 15.64 8.65 6.77
C ASP A 507 15.94 10.16 6.78
N ARG A 508 15.86 10.82 5.63
CA ARG A 508 16.01 12.30 5.52
C ARG A 508 14.83 13.07 6.12
N LEU A 509 13.72 12.42 6.43
CA LEU A 509 12.58 13.01 7.13
C LEU A 509 12.68 12.88 8.64
N GLU A 510 13.71 12.20 9.18
CA GLU A 510 13.88 12.01 10.61
C GLU A 510 13.81 13.38 11.34
N GLY A 511 12.97 13.44 12.38
CA GLY A 511 12.68 14.68 13.10
C GLY A 511 11.48 15.48 12.57
N ASP A 512 10.93 15.17 11.39
CA ASP A 512 9.69 15.77 10.91
C ASP A 512 8.46 15.05 11.46
N ALA A 513 7.69 15.73 12.29
CA ALA A 513 6.53 15.14 12.98
C ALA A 513 5.36 14.82 12.02
N GLN A 514 5.34 15.39 10.81
CA GLN A 514 4.27 15.21 9.83
C GLN A 514 4.59 14.12 8.81
N PHE A 515 5.77 14.15 8.18
CA PHE A 515 6.09 13.31 7.05
C PHE A 515 6.92 12.06 7.43
N TYR A 516 7.73 12.11 8.47
CA TYR A 516 8.50 10.95 8.90
C TYR A 516 7.62 9.75 9.29
N PRO A 517 6.58 9.90 10.13
CA PRO A 517 5.70 8.78 10.45
C PRO A 517 4.95 8.25 9.24
N ARG A 518 4.62 9.11 8.27
CA ARG A 518 4.03 8.66 6.99
C ARG A 518 5.02 7.83 6.19
N GLY A 519 6.27 8.28 6.07
CA GLY A 519 7.33 7.55 5.38
C GLY A 519 7.60 6.18 6.01
N LEU A 520 7.65 6.09 7.35
CA LEU A 520 7.75 4.81 8.06
C LEU A 520 6.56 3.89 7.76
N ALA A 521 5.34 4.43 7.77
CA ALA A 521 4.15 3.66 7.41
C ALA A 521 4.20 3.14 5.97
N SER A 522 4.72 3.94 5.03
CA SER A 522 4.91 3.54 3.62
C SER A 522 5.94 2.43 3.47
N LEU A 523 7.04 2.45 4.22
CA LEU A 523 7.99 1.34 4.28
C LEU A 523 7.33 0.07 4.83
N GLY A 524 6.56 0.19 5.90
CA GLY A 524 5.76 -0.92 6.43
C GLY A 524 4.79 -1.48 5.39
N TRP A 525 4.11 -0.60 4.65
CA TRP A 525 3.19 -0.99 3.58
C TRP A 525 3.91 -1.68 2.40
N TYR A 526 5.09 -1.22 2.03
CA TYR A 526 5.92 -1.88 1.02
C TYR A 526 6.19 -3.35 1.37
N HIS A 527 6.62 -3.62 2.59
CA HIS A 527 6.85 -4.99 3.08
C HIS A 527 5.55 -5.78 3.21
N PHE A 528 4.46 -5.14 3.65
CA PHE A 528 3.14 -5.77 3.77
C PHE A 528 2.65 -6.33 2.42
N GLN A 529 2.76 -5.55 1.34
CA GLN A 529 2.38 -5.99 0.00
C GLN A 529 3.21 -7.20 -0.49
N ARG A 530 4.44 -7.32 -0.04
CA ARG A 530 5.35 -8.43 -0.35
C ARG A 530 5.17 -9.62 0.57
N LYS A 531 4.25 -9.55 1.51
CA LYS A 531 4.00 -10.55 2.56
C LYS A 531 5.20 -10.76 3.50
N GLU A 532 6.05 -9.79 3.62
CA GLU A 532 7.19 -9.73 4.53
C GLU A 532 6.68 -9.17 5.87
N TRP A 533 5.88 -10.01 6.58
CA TRP A 533 5.06 -9.60 7.72
C TRP A 533 5.85 -9.10 8.94
N LYS A 534 7.06 -9.61 9.15
CA LYS A 534 7.94 -9.21 10.26
C LYS A 534 8.49 -7.81 10.04
N GLU A 535 9.00 -7.58 8.84
CA GLU A 535 9.56 -6.30 8.40
C GLU A 535 8.48 -5.23 8.37
N ALA A 536 7.30 -5.56 7.85
CA ALA A 536 6.13 -4.66 7.88
C ALA A 536 5.81 -4.23 9.31
N ASN A 537 5.74 -5.18 10.25
CA ASN A 537 5.47 -4.90 11.66
C ASN A 537 6.54 -4.03 12.32
N GLN A 538 7.82 -4.20 11.98
CA GLN A 538 8.89 -3.36 12.53
C GLN A 538 8.62 -1.88 12.23
N TYR A 539 8.29 -1.55 10.99
CA TYR A 539 8.01 -0.16 10.60
C TYR A 539 6.70 0.37 11.17
N PHE A 540 5.62 -0.42 11.14
CA PHE A 540 4.35 0.00 11.71
C PHE A 540 4.43 0.23 13.22
N LEU A 541 5.11 -0.65 13.95
CA LEU A 541 5.34 -0.52 15.39
C LEU A 541 6.25 0.67 15.70
N LYS A 542 7.31 0.90 14.92
CA LYS A 542 8.15 2.08 15.04
C LYS A 542 7.32 3.34 14.91
N THR A 543 6.44 3.39 13.89
CA THR A 543 5.54 4.52 13.69
C THR A 543 4.66 4.78 14.92
N LEU A 544 4.03 3.75 15.50
CA LEU A 544 3.13 3.92 16.64
C LEU A 544 3.88 4.25 17.94
N ASN A 545 5.08 3.70 18.14
CA ASN A 545 5.87 3.92 19.36
C ASN A 545 6.46 5.34 19.39
N GLU A 546 7.01 5.80 18.28
CA GLU A 546 7.60 7.13 18.18
C GLU A 546 6.54 8.22 18.02
N PHE A 547 5.38 7.90 17.42
CA PHE A 547 4.29 8.85 17.16
C PHE A 547 2.95 8.34 17.71
N PRO A 548 2.74 8.31 19.04
CA PRO A 548 1.52 7.77 19.66
C PRO A 548 0.23 8.49 19.24
N ARG A 549 0.34 9.75 18.77
CA ARG A 549 -0.78 10.57 18.26
C ARG A 549 -0.93 10.52 16.75
N TYR A 550 -0.32 9.54 16.09
CA TYR A 550 -0.44 9.41 14.63
C TYR A 550 -1.92 9.28 14.21
N PRO A 551 -2.41 10.12 13.29
CA PRO A 551 -3.85 10.19 12.98
C PRO A 551 -4.44 8.85 12.50
N SER A 552 -3.68 8.06 11.75
CA SER A 552 -4.10 6.77 11.22
C SER A 552 -3.74 5.59 12.14
N LYS A 553 -3.63 5.82 13.46
CA LYS A 553 -3.35 4.78 14.45
C LYS A 553 -4.28 3.56 14.34
N PRO A 554 -5.62 3.71 14.20
CA PRO A 554 -6.50 2.57 14.02
C PRO A 554 -6.17 1.74 12.77
N SER A 555 -5.88 2.40 11.64
CA SER A 555 -5.51 1.71 10.40
C SER A 555 -4.18 0.96 10.52
N LEU A 556 -3.19 1.53 11.19
CA LEU A 556 -1.93 0.84 11.48
C LEU A 556 -2.13 -0.34 12.43
N ALA A 557 -2.97 -0.20 13.45
CA ALA A 557 -3.30 -1.29 14.36
C ALA A 557 -3.95 -2.48 13.63
N LEU A 558 -4.82 -2.21 12.65
CA LEU A 558 -5.37 -3.23 11.77
C LEU A 558 -4.29 -3.96 10.97
N LEU A 559 -3.36 -3.20 10.35
CA LEU A 559 -2.27 -3.78 9.57
C LEU A 559 -1.32 -4.61 10.43
N ILE A 560 -0.99 -4.13 11.63
CA ILE A 560 -0.18 -4.86 12.61
C ILE A 560 -0.89 -6.17 13.02
N GLY A 561 -2.17 -6.08 13.34
CA GLY A 561 -2.98 -7.25 13.67
C GLY A 561 -3.02 -8.27 12.55
N GLU A 562 -3.20 -7.83 11.30
CA GLU A 562 -3.18 -8.68 10.11
C GLU A 562 -1.79 -9.31 9.87
N CYS A 563 -0.71 -8.56 10.07
CA CYS A 563 0.65 -9.08 10.01
C CYS A 563 0.87 -10.17 11.06
N TYR A 564 0.47 -9.97 12.31
CA TYR A 564 0.62 -10.98 13.36
C TYR A 564 -0.25 -12.21 13.10
N LEU A 565 -1.48 -12.03 12.61
CA LEU A 565 -2.34 -13.14 12.17
C LEU A 565 -1.65 -14.02 11.11
N ASN A 566 -1.02 -13.39 10.10
CA ASN A 566 -0.29 -14.12 9.05
C ASN A 566 1.03 -14.75 9.54
N GLN A 567 1.58 -14.28 10.65
CA GLN A 567 2.72 -14.88 11.35
C GLN A 567 2.30 -15.99 12.32
N ASN A 568 1.00 -16.23 12.48
CA ASN A 568 0.38 -17.10 13.47
C ASN A 568 0.65 -16.69 14.94
N ASP A 569 0.97 -15.42 15.18
CA ASP A 569 1.09 -14.82 16.52
C ASP A 569 -0.26 -14.23 16.94
N TYR A 570 -1.17 -15.12 17.33
CA TYR A 570 -2.56 -14.78 17.56
C TYR A 570 -2.76 -13.88 18.78
N GLU A 571 -1.95 -14.04 19.81
CA GLU A 571 -2.04 -13.23 21.02
C GLU A 571 -1.71 -11.75 20.75
N LYS A 572 -0.64 -11.50 19.97
CA LYS A 572 -0.32 -10.13 19.56
C LYS A 572 -1.35 -9.58 18.58
N ALA A 573 -1.85 -10.41 17.65
CA ALA A 573 -2.91 -10.00 16.75
C ALA A 573 -4.13 -9.47 17.55
N LYS A 574 -4.59 -10.19 18.56
CA LYS A 574 -5.67 -9.77 19.45
C LYS A 574 -5.35 -8.49 20.21
N ALA A 575 -4.12 -8.35 20.73
CA ALA A 575 -3.73 -7.17 21.48
C ALA A 575 -3.90 -5.87 20.67
N TYR A 576 -3.67 -5.92 19.37
CA TYR A 576 -3.83 -4.76 18.47
C TYR A 576 -5.25 -4.62 17.90
N LEU A 577 -5.96 -5.72 17.67
CA LEU A 577 -7.29 -5.70 17.06
C LEU A 577 -8.43 -5.45 18.05
N THR A 578 -8.37 -6.03 19.27
CA THR A 578 -9.45 -5.93 20.25
C THR A 578 -9.80 -4.49 20.66
N PRO A 579 -8.81 -3.57 20.86
CA PRO A 579 -9.12 -2.18 21.19
C PRO A 579 -9.95 -1.48 20.11
N LEU A 580 -9.88 -1.93 18.87
CA LEU A 580 -10.61 -1.33 17.74
C LEU A 580 -12.11 -1.61 17.79
N LEU A 581 -12.54 -2.60 18.57
CA LEU A 581 -13.97 -2.90 18.79
C LEU A 581 -14.69 -1.81 19.57
N SER A 582 -13.95 -0.95 20.29
CA SER A 582 -14.50 0.21 21.01
C SER A 582 -14.73 1.43 20.11
N LEU A 583 -14.31 1.39 18.84
CA LEU A 583 -14.56 2.45 17.89
C LEU A 583 -16.06 2.58 17.58
N PRO A 584 -16.52 3.76 17.13
CA PRO A 584 -17.89 3.95 16.63
C PRO A 584 -18.27 2.94 15.54
N GLU A 585 -19.56 2.64 15.41
CA GLU A 585 -20.04 1.67 14.40
C GLU A 585 -19.81 2.12 12.97
N GLU A 586 -19.79 3.43 12.71
CA GLU A 586 -19.51 3.99 11.39
C GLU A 586 -18.03 3.87 10.98
N SER A 587 -17.18 3.37 11.88
CA SER A 587 -15.74 3.23 11.64
C SER A 587 -15.42 1.96 10.85
N GLU A 588 -14.87 2.11 9.65
CA GLU A 588 -14.32 0.98 8.86
C GLU A 588 -13.29 0.15 9.64
N GLY A 589 -12.62 0.76 10.61
CA GLY A 589 -11.65 0.09 11.49
C GLY A 589 -12.28 -0.97 12.37
N ARG A 590 -13.49 -0.73 12.91
CA ARG A 590 -14.22 -1.70 13.74
C ARG A 590 -14.74 -2.89 12.95
N GLU A 591 -15.29 -2.62 11.77
CA GLU A 591 -15.76 -3.66 10.85
C GLU A 591 -14.64 -4.65 10.52
N LYS A 592 -13.50 -4.13 10.07
CA LYS A 592 -12.35 -4.97 9.71
C LYS A 592 -11.74 -5.68 10.92
N ALA A 593 -11.75 -5.06 12.09
CA ALA A 593 -11.26 -5.69 13.32
C ALA A 593 -12.11 -6.90 13.72
N LEU A 594 -13.45 -6.82 13.63
CA LEU A 594 -14.36 -7.96 13.86
C LEU A 594 -14.04 -9.12 12.91
N TYR A 595 -13.83 -8.81 11.63
CA TYR A 595 -13.48 -9.80 10.62
C TYR A 595 -12.14 -10.49 10.93
N LEU A 596 -11.08 -9.71 11.21
CA LEU A 596 -9.75 -10.25 11.51
C LEU A 596 -9.73 -11.05 12.83
N LEU A 597 -10.43 -10.59 13.87
CA LEU A 597 -10.57 -11.32 15.12
C LEU A 597 -11.34 -12.63 14.95
N GLY A 598 -12.38 -12.63 14.12
CA GLY A 598 -13.07 -13.84 13.71
C GLY A 598 -12.10 -14.87 13.07
N TRP A 599 -11.20 -14.38 12.22
CA TRP A 599 -10.13 -15.18 11.64
C TRP A 599 -9.12 -15.70 12.68
N VAL A 600 -8.75 -14.87 13.66
CA VAL A 600 -7.88 -15.29 14.77
C VAL A 600 -8.55 -16.42 15.53
N GLY A 601 -9.80 -16.26 15.95
CA GLY A 601 -10.55 -17.32 16.64
C GLY A 601 -10.65 -18.61 15.83
N TYR A 602 -10.88 -18.50 14.51
CA TYR A 602 -10.91 -19.66 13.62
C TYR A 602 -9.55 -20.36 13.54
N ARG A 603 -8.45 -19.63 13.43
CA ARG A 603 -7.08 -20.19 13.34
C ARG A 603 -6.64 -20.88 14.63
N GLU A 604 -7.09 -20.39 15.77
CA GLU A 604 -6.86 -21.01 17.08
C GLU A 604 -7.82 -22.16 17.38
N GLU A 605 -8.66 -22.53 16.41
CA GLU A 605 -9.72 -23.55 16.55
C GLU A 605 -10.77 -23.20 17.61
N ARG A 606 -10.85 -21.94 18.04
CA ARG A 606 -11.88 -21.42 18.95
C ARG A 606 -13.11 -21.04 18.16
N PHE A 607 -13.74 -22.06 17.58
CA PHE A 607 -14.82 -21.89 16.60
C PHE A 607 -16.04 -21.12 17.16
N ASP A 608 -16.37 -21.26 18.44
CA ASP A 608 -17.49 -20.53 19.05
C ASP A 608 -17.23 -19.02 19.11
N GLU A 609 -16.00 -18.61 19.45
CA GLU A 609 -15.57 -17.21 19.44
C GLU A 609 -15.57 -16.66 18.01
N ALA A 610 -15.02 -17.41 17.07
CA ALA A 610 -15.04 -17.03 15.64
C ALA A 610 -16.47 -16.82 15.13
N ILE A 611 -17.39 -17.73 15.42
CA ILE A 611 -18.80 -17.64 15.06
C ILE A 611 -19.41 -16.36 15.66
N SER A 612 -19.19 -16.09 16.94
CA SER A 612 -19.74 -14.91 17.63
C SER A 612 -19.26 -13.61 17.00
N LEU A 613 -17.95 -13.52 16.68
CA LEU A 613 -17.35 -12.33 16.07
C LEU A 613 -17.88 -12.09 14.65
N PHE A 614 -17.96 -13.14 13.83
CA PHE A 614 -18.54 -13.03 12.49
C PHE A 614 -20.03 -12.70 12.52
N GLN A 615 -20.78 -13.26 13.49
CA GLN A 615 -22.20 -12.90 13.69
C GLN A 615 -22.35 -11.43 14.13
N SER A 616 -21.47 -10.94 14.99
CA SER A 616 -21.42 -9.53 15.38
C SER A 616 -21.16 -8.61 14.19
N LEU A 617 -20.26 -9.04 13.28
CA LEU A 617 -20.02 -8.32 12.04
C LEU A 617 -21.27 -8.26 11.18
N LEU A 618 -21.93 -9.40 10.96
CA LEU A 618 -23.13 -9.46 10.13
C LEU A 618 -24.31 -8.67 10.72
N GLY A 619 -24.41 -8.63 12.05
CA GLY A 619 -25.44 -7.88 12.76
C GLY A 619 -25.25 -6.37 12.65
N ALA A 620 -24.01 -5.89 12.83
CA ALA A 620 -23.69 -4.47 12.79
C ALA A 620 -23.51 -3.95 11.34
N TYR A 621 -22.98 -4.79 10.43
CA TYR A 621 -22.63 -4.39 9.06
C TYR A 621 -23.16 -5.36 8.01
N PRO A 622 -24.48 -5.43 7.82
CA PRO A 622 -25.09 -6.41 6.89
C PRO A 622 -24.75 -6.20 5.42
N LEU A 623 -24.28 -5.00 5.06
CA LEU A 623 -23.83 -4.64 3.70
C LEU A 623 -22.29 -4.62 3.58
N SER A 624 -21.60 -5.15 4.57
CA SER A 624 -20.15 -5.23 4.60
C SER A 624 -19.58 -5.96 3.37
N ALA A 625 -18.43 -5.51 2.89
CA ALA A 625 -17.66 -6.25 1.88
C ALA A 625 -17.18 -7.62 2.39
N TYR A 626 -17.22 -7.86 3.70
CA TYR A 626 -16.85 -9.11 4.36
C TYR A 626 -18.04 -9.98 4.75
N ALA A 627 -19.27 -9.54 4.45
CA ALA A 627 -20.48 -10.19 4.97
C ALA A 627 -20.65 -11.62 4.42
N ASP A 628 -20.56 -11.81 3.13
CA ASP A 628 -20.68 -13.12 2.50
C ASP A 628 -19.56 -14.08 2.92
N GLU A 629 -18.34 -13.58 3.03
CA GLU A 629 -17.19 -14.35 3.51
C GLU A 629 -17.36 -14.71 5.00
N SER A 630 -17.80 -13.78 5.83
CA SER A 630 -18.07 -14.04 7.25
C SER A 630 -19.15 -15.11 7.43
N GLN A 631 -20.23 -15.05 6.65
CA GLN A 631 -21.28 -16.07 6.64
C GLN A 631 -20.72 -17.44 6.24
N TYR A 632 -19.81 -17.48 5.26
CA TYR A 632 -19.12 -18.71 4.89
C TYR A 632 -18.30 -19.29 6.06
N TRP A 633 -17.54 -18.44 6.78
CA TRP A 633 -16.69 -18.88 7.88
C TRP A 633 -17.48 -19.29 9.14
N ILE A 634 -18.65 -18.70 9.36
CA ILE A 634 -19.61 -19.20 10.38
C ILE A 634 -20.00 -20.64 10.05
N ALA A 635 -20.48 -20.89 8.84
CA ALA A 635 -20.90 -22.20 8.38
C ALA A 635 -19.75 -23.21 8.43
N TRP A 636 -18.55 -22.79 7.98
CA TRP A 636 -17.35 -23.62 7.98
C TRP A 636 -16.87 -23.94 9.41
N SER A 637 -17.01 -23.01 10.36
CA SER A 637 -16.70 -23.24 11.77
C SER A 637 -17.60 -24.30 12.37
N PHE A 638 -18.91 -24.29 12.08
CA PHE A 638 -19.82 -25.36 12.46
C PHE A 638 -19.45 -26.69 11.80
N PHE A 639 -19.01 -26.68 10.55
CA PHE A 639 -18.58 -27.87 9.84
C PHE A 639 -17.31 -28.48 10.52
N ARG A 640 -16.34 -27.67 10.87
CA ARG A 640 -15.12 -28.08 11.60
C ARG A 640 -15.45 -28.65 12.99
N LYS A 641 -16.46 -28.10 13.68
CA LYS A 641 -17.01 -28.66 14.92
C LYS A 641 -17.79 -29.96 14.72
N LYS A 642 -17.92 -30.46 13.50
CA LYS A 642 -18.76 -31.60 13.10
C LYS A 642 -20.26 -31.42 13.41
N ASN A 643 -20.71 -30.17 13.62
CA ASN A 643 -22.11 -29.81 13.71
C ASN A 643 -22.66 -29.56 12.33
N TYR A 644 -22.84 -30.67 11.59
CA TYR A 644 -23.17 -30.61 10.17
C TYR A 644 -24.56 -30.05 9.90
N GLU A 645 -25.51 -30.24 10.81
CA GLU A 645 -26.86 -29.66 10.70
C GLU A 645 -26.79 -28.13 10.67
N LYS A 646 -26.16 -27.51 11.65
CA LYS A 646 -25.98 -26.05 11.69
C LYS A 646 -25.12 -25.56 10.53
N ALA A 647 -24.09 -26.31 10.16
CA ALA A 647 -23.27 -25.96 9.00
C ALA A 647 -24.13 -25.86 7.71
N ILE A 648 -25.03 -26.83 7.49
CA ILE A 648 -25.97 -26.81 6.35
C ILE A 648 -26.84 -25.55 6.38
N GLU A 649 -27.45 -25.25 7.52
CA GLU A 649 -28.31 -24.06 7.69
C GLU A 649 -27.56 -22.78 7.34
N GLU A 650 -26.36 -22.61 7.85
CA GLU A 650 -25.57 -21.39 7.63
C GLU A 650 -25.01 -21.29 6.21
N PHE A 651 -24.63 -22.42 5.58
CA PHE A 651 -24.27 -22.42 4.16
C PHE A 651 -25.48 -22.10 3.26
N GLN A 652 -26.65 -22.64 3.58
CA GLN A 652 -27.91 -22.34 2.87
C GLN A 652 -28.26 -20.86 3.00
N ARG A 653 -28.07 -20.26 4.19
CA ARG A 653 -28.26 -18.83 4.42
C ARG A 653 -27.34 -18.01 3.51
N LEU A 654 -26.06 -18.41 3.36
CA LEU A 654 -25.15 -17.74 2.42
C LEU A 654 -25.69 -17.78 0.99
N VAL A 655 -26.11 -18.96 0.51
CA VAL A 655 -26.59 -19.14 -0.86
C VAL A 655 -27.83 -18.29 -1.13
N GLN A 656 -28.71 -18.16 -0.13
CA GLN A 656 -29.97 -17.39 -0.22
C GLN A 656 -29.72 -15.89 -0.13
N SER A 657 -28.91 -15.44 0.84
CA SER A 657 -28.67 -14.01 1.12
C SER A 657 -27.66 -13.38 0.17
N TYR A 658 -26.70 -14.16 -0.33
CA TYR A 658 -25.61 -13.68 -1.18
C TYR A 658 -25.46 -14.51 -2.47
N PRO A 659 -26.49 -14.57 -3.33
CA PRO A 659 -26.50 -15.47 -4.50
C PRO A 659 -25.43 -15.15 -5.56
N LYS A 660 -24.83 -13.96 -5.50
CA LYS A 660 -23.73 -13.53 -6.39
C LYS A 660 -22.35 -13.67 -5.74
N SER A 661 -22.27 -14.17 -4.51
CA SER A 661 -21.01 -14.34 -3.81
C SER A 661 -20.11 -15.38 -4.49
N PRO A 662 -18.80 -15.17 -4.53
CA PRO A 662 -17.84 -16.17 -5.01
C PRO A 662 -17.82 -17.45 -4.13
N TRP A 663 -18.43 -17.40 -2.94
CA TRP A 663 -18.48 -18.50 -1.98
C TRP A 663 -19.66 -19.45 -2.21
N VAL A 664 -20.59 -19.14 -3.13
CA VAL A 664 -21.80 -19.95 -3.37
C VAL A 664 -21.43 -21.38 -3.79
N SER A 665 -20.54 -21.54 -4.78
CA SER A 665 -20.14 -22.89 -5.24
C SER A 665 -19.46 -23.71 -4.14
N SER A 666 -18.58 -23.07 -3.35
CA SER A 666 -17.95 -23.72 -2.19
C SER A 666 -18.96 -24.05 -1.10
N SER A 667 -19.95 -23.19 -0.88
CA SER A 667 -21.00 -23.44 0.12
C SER A 667 -21.90 -24.63 -0.28
N LEU A 668 -22.33 -24.70 -1.55
CA LEU A 668 -23.10 -25.81 -2.09
C LEU A 668 -22.34 -27.13 -2.01
N LEU A 669 -21.02 -27.11 -2.34
CA LEU A 669 -20.16 -28.28 -2.15
C LEU A 669 -20.16 -28.73 -0.68
N LYS A 670 -19.98 -27.79 0.27
CA LYS A 670 -19.93 -28.11 1.69
C LYS A 670 -21.26 -28.53 2.27
N ILE A 671 -22.38 -28.08 1.74
CA ILE A 671 -23.72 -28.63 2.06
C ILE A 671 -23.76 -30.11 1.66
N GLY A 672 -23.29 -30.46 0.46
CA GLY A 672 -23.17 -31.85 0.01
C GLY A 672 -22.28 -32.68 0.92
N ASP A 673 -21.08 -32.17 1.26
CA ASP A 673 -20.12 -32.82 2.17
C ASP A 673 -20.74 -33.04 3.56
N ALA A 674 -21.48 -32.06 4.10
CA ALA A 674 -22.13 -32.16 5.40
C ALA A 674 -23.21 -33.26 5.39
N HIS A 675 -24.04 -33.29 4.36
CA HIS A 675 -25.04 -34.37 4.18
C HIS A 675 -24.37 -35.73 3.99
N TYR A 676 -23.25 -35.80 3.25
CA TYR A 676 -22.46 -37.04 3.10
C TYR A 676 -21.93 -37.52 4.45
N ASN A 677 -21.34 -36.63 5.26
CA ASN A 677 -20.83 -36.96 6.59
C ASN A 677 -21.95 -37.40 7.56
N LEU A 678 -23.16 -36.89 7.38
CA LEU A 678 -24.38 -37.35 8.09
C LEU A 678 -24.94 -38.66 7.52
N LYS A 679 -24.30 -39.26 6.52
CA LYS A 679 -24.76 -40.44 5.78
C LYS A 679 -26.12 -40.24 5.09
N ARG A 680 -26.50 -38.96 4.84
CA ARG A 680 -27.74 -38.57 4.12
C ARG A 680 -27.44 -38.39 2.64
N TYR A 681 -27.02 -39.50 2.00
CA TYR A 681 -26.51 -39.45 0.62
C TYR A 681 -27.54 -38.92 -0.39
N ALA A 682 -28.80 -39.32 -0.23
CA ALA A 682 -29.90 -38.84 -1.06
C ALA A 682 -30.10 -37.30 -1.00
N GLN A 683 -29.72 -36.67 0.13
CA GLN A 683 -29.78 -35.21 0.31
C GLN A 683 -28.47 -34.53 -0.13
N ALA A 684 -27.35 -35.22 -0.14
CA ALA A 684 -26.06 -34.71 -0.62
C ALA A 684 -26.09 -34.51 -2.15
N VAL A 685 -26.66 -35.46 -2.89
CA VAL A 685 -26.65 -35.45 -4.36
C VAL A 685 -27.27 -34.17 -4.96
N PRO A 686 -28.44 -33.67 -4.53
CA PRO A 686 -28.99 -32.41 -5.05
C PRO A 686 -28.05 -31.21 -4.85
N ALA A 687 -27.37 -31.09 -3.70
CA ALA A 687 -26.45 -30.00 -3.42
C ALA A 687 -25.24 -30.02 -4.37
N TYR A 688 -24.67 -31.19 -4.56
CA TYR A 688 -23.58 -31.40 -5.53
C TYR A 688 -24.01 -31.12 -6.96
N GLN A 689 -25.24 -31.55 -7.34
CA GLN A 689 -25.80 -31.30 -8.67
C GLN A 689 -25.95 -29.80 -8.96
N LEU A 690 -26.31 -28.99 -7.96
CA LEU A 690 -26.38 -27.54 -8.11
C LEU A 690 -24.99 -26.96 -8.46
N VAL A 691 -23.92 -27.43 -7.82
CA VAL A 691 -22.56 -26.97 -8.17
C VAL A 691 -22.24 -27.33 -9.63
N VAL A 692 -22.50 -28.57 -10.02
CA VAL A 692 -22.15 -29.06 -11.38
C VAL A 692 -22.96 -28.38 -12.47
N ARG A 693 -24.24 -28.07 -12.20
CA ARG A 693 -25.17 -27.45 -13.14
C ARG A 693 -24.94 -25.93 -13.25
N ASP A 694 -24.93 -25.26 -12.10
CA ASP A 694 -24.96 -23.79 -12.05
C ASP A 694 -23.57 -23.14 -12.01
N HIS A 695 -22.57 -23.91 -11.56
CA HIS A 695 -21.18 -23.46 -11.48
C HIS A 695 -20.19 -24.41 -12.17
N PRO A 696 -20.42 -24.84 -13.44
CA PRO A 696 -19.65 -25.89 -14.11
C PRO A 696 -18.18 -25.55 -14.32
N LYS A 697 -17.84 -24.26 -14.28
CA LYS A 697 -16.45 -23.76 -14.41
C LYS A 697 -15.77 -23.47 -13.08
N SER A 698 -16.46 -23.65 -11.96
CA SER A 698 -15.85 -23.47 -10.64
C SER A 698 -14.84 -24.57 -10.35
N LYS A 699 -13.88 -24.27 -9.47
CA LYS A 699 -12.91 -25.25 -8.99
C LYS A 699 -13.55 -26.37 -8.16
N GLU A 700 -14.74 -26.15 -7.62
CA GLU A 700 -15.53 -27.08 -6.82
C GLU A 700 -16.32 -28.06 -7.68
N SER A 701 -16.54 -27.78 -8.97
CA SER A 701 -17.37 -28.62 -9.84
C SER A 701 -16.86 -30.05 -9.99
N PRO A 702 -15.55 -30.31 -10.18
CA PRO A 702 -15.02 -31.68 -10.19
C PRO A 702 -15.22 -32.42 -8.86
N GLU A 703 -15.00 -31.72 -7.73
CA GLU A 703 -15.18 -32.30 -6.39
C GLU A 703 -16.64 -32.64 -6.12
N ALA A 704 -17.56 -31.77 -6.53
CA ALA A 704 -18.99 -32.02 -6.38
C ALA A 704 -19.45 -33.21 -7.25
N ASP A 705 -19.02 -33.28 -8.51
CA ASP A 705 -19.39 -34.37 -9.42
C ASP A 705 -18.82 -35.73 -8.93
N PHE A 706 -17.60 -35.70 -8.35
CA PHE A 706 -17.03 -36.86 -7.67
C PHE A 706 -17.80 -37.20 -6.39
N GLY A 707 -18.24 -36.21 -5.62
CA GLY A 707 -19.12 -36.40 -4.45
C GLY A 707 -20.41 -37.15 -4.80
N ILE A 708 -20.98 -36.89 -5.98
CA ILE A 708 -22.13 -37.67 -6.49
C ILE A 708 -21.75 -39.12 -6.73
N LEU A 709 -20.58 -39.40 -7.32
CA LEU A 709 -20.09 -40.76 -7.50
C LEU A 709 -19.96 -41.49 -6.16
N LEU A 710 -19.39 -40.82 -5.16
CA LEU A 710 -19.26 -41.38 -3.81
C LEU A 710 -20.62 -41.70 -3.17
N CYS A 711 -21.59 -40.77 -3.31
CA CYS A 711 -22.96 -40.99 -2.79
C CYS A 711 -23.60 -42.20 -3.44
N LEU A 712 -23.53 -42.32 -4.77
CA LEU A 712 -24.10 -43.49 -5.50
C LEU A 712 -23.43 -44.78 -5.07
N PHE A 713 -22.14 -44.75 -4.85
CA PHE A 713 -21.40 -45.95 -4.36
C PHE A 713 -21.87 -46.37 -2.96
N GLN A 714 -21.98 -45.39 -2.04
CA GLN A 714 -22.41 -45.65 -0.66
C GLN A 714 -23.88 -46.12 -0.57
N GLU A 715 -24.76 -45.61 -1.45
CA GLU A 715 -26.15 -46.07 -1.57
C GLU A 715 -26.28 -47.42 -2.29
N LYS A 716 -25.17 -48.02 -2.70
CA LYS A 716 -25.12 -49.27 -3.47
C LYS A 716 -25.87 -49.20 -4.82
N LYS A 717 -26.02 -48.00 -5.39
CA LYS A 717 -26.62 -47.72 -6.71
C LYS A 717 -25.56 -47.91 -7.79
N PHE A 718 -25.01 -49.14 -7.85
CA PHE A 718 -23.81 -49.44 -8.65
C PHE A 718 -24.01 -49.21 -10.15
N ASP A 719 -25.17 -49.47 -10.72
CA ASP A 719 -25.48 -49.23 -12.13
C ASP A 719 -25.35 -47.75 -12.46
N SER A 720 -25.88 -46.88 -11.60
CA SER A 720 -25.83 -45.43 -11.75
C SER A 720 -24.38 -44.93 -11.54
N PHE A 721 -23.65 -45.51 -10.58
CA PHE A 721 -22.22 -45.22 -10.36
C PHE A 721 -21.40 -45.53 -11.60
N VAL A 722 -21.51 -46.76 -12.12
CA VAL A 722 -20.77 -47.20 -13.32
C VAL A 722 -21.11 -46.30 -14.52
N ALA A 723 -22.38 -45.99 -14.76
CA ALA A 723 -22.84 -45.18 -15.87
C ALA A 723 -22.30 -43.73 -15.81
N ARG A 724 -21.96 -43.25 -14.60
CA ARG A 724 -21.52 -41.87 -14.38
C ARG A 724 -20.00 -41.66 -14.43
N VAL A 725 -19.18 -42.75 -14.22
CA VAL A 725 -17.71 -42.60 -14.18
C VAL A 725 -17.15 -42.13 -15.51
N ASP A 726 -17.52 -42.74 -16.64
CA ASP A 726 -17.04 -42.31 -17.97
C ASP A 726 -17.40 -40.85 -18.31
N PRO A 727 -18.64 -40.38 -18.12
CA PRO A 727 -18.96 -38.96 -18.29
C PRO A 727 -18.12 -38.06 -17.39
N PHE A 728 -17.84 -38.46 -16.15
CA PHE A 728 -17.01 -37.69 -15.21
C PHE A 728 -15.58 -37.55 -15.76
N VAL A 729 -14.94 -38.67 -16.13
CA VAL A 729 -13.59 -38.71 -16.68
C VAL A 729 -13.47 -37.84 -17.95
N LYS A 730 -14.45 -37.93 -18.85
CA LYS A 730 -14.49 -37.10 -20.07
C LYS A 730 -14.67 -35.61 -19.79
N ARG A 731 -15.39 -35.26 -18.72
CA ARG A 731 -15.62 -33.87 -18.35
C ARG A 731 -14.42 -33.24 -17.67
N TYR A 732 -13.67 -34.00 -16.87
CA TYR A 732 -12.56 -33.52 -16.07
C TYR A 732 -11.23 -34.30 -16.31
N PRO A 733 -10.79 -34.42 -17.57
CA PRO A 733 -9.70 -35.32 -17.94
C PRO A 733 -8.32 -34.92 -17.33
N GLN A 734 -8.19 -33.68 -16.86
CA GLN A 734 -6.94 -33.19 -16.25
C GLN A 734 -7.03 -33.14 -14.71
N HIS A 735 -8.17 -33.46 -14.13
CA HIS A 735 -8.35 -33.38 -12.68
C HIS A 735 -7.90 -34.67 -11.97
N PRO A 736 -7.18 -34.58 -10.84
CA PRO A 736 -6.70 -35.78 -10.11
C PRO A 736 -7.82 -36.77 -9.74
N LEU A 737 -9.05 -36.28 -9.47
CA LEU A 737 -10.18 -37.15 -9.13
C LEU A 737 -10.61 -38.07 -10.27
N ALA A 738 -10.25 -37.79 -11.52
CA ALA A 738 -10.59 -38.66 -12.65
C ALA A 738 -9.86 -40.00 -12.56
N SER A 739 -8.59 -39.99 -12.19
CA SER A 739 -7.84 -41.22 -11.93
C SER A 739 -8.39 -41.96 -10.70
N GLN A 740 -8.79 -41.23 -9.66
CA GLN A 740 -9.40 -41.86 -8.47
C GLN A 740 -10.76 -42.52 -8.79
N ALA A 741 -11.58 -41.86 -9.64
CA ALA A 741 -12.85 -42.45 -10.06
C ALA A 741 -12.68 -43.77 -10.83
N LEU A 742 -11.70 -43.84 -11.74
CA LEU A 742 -11.38 -45.06 -12.45
C LEU A 742 -10.83 -46.16 -11.50
N MET A 743 -10.04 -45.75 -10.50
CA MET A 743 -9.54 -46.69 -9.49
C MET A 743 -10.72 -47.30 -8.71
N GLN A 744 -11.65 -46.49 -8.22
CA GLN A 744 -12.85 -46.98 -7.54
C GLN A 744 -13.71 -47.88 -8.43
N LEU A 745 -13.84 -47.53 -9.71
CA LEU A 745 -14.57 -48.36 -10.66
C LEU A 745 -13.89 -49.75 -10.88
N GLY A 746 -12.57 -49.75 -10.99
CA GLY A 746 -11.77 -51.00 -11.08
C GLY A 746 -11.93 -51.87 -9.84
N ASP A 747 -11.84 -51.24 -8.66
CA ASP A 747 -12.04 -51.93 -7.37
C ASP A 747 -13.43 -52.49 -7.23
N TYR A 748 -14.46 -51.73 -7.65
CA TYR A 748 -15.83 -52.24 -7.68
C TYR A 748 -15.97 -53.45 -8.59
N TYR A 749 -15.41 -53.42 -9.81
CA TYR A 749 -15.47 -54.59 -10.73
C TYR A 749 -14.72 -55.78 -10.16
N GLN A 750 -13.58 -55.59 -9.54
CA GLN A 750 -12.80 -56.68 -8.91
C GLN A 750 -13.58 -57.31 -7.77
N GLN A 751 -14.16 -56.55 -6.86
CA GLN A 751 -14.98 -57.00 -5.74
C GLN A 751 -16.25 -57.73 -6.20
N SER A 752 -16.80 -57.32 -7.35
CA SER A 752 -17.98 -57.93 -7.94
C SER A 752 -17.68 -59.17 -8.78
N GLY A 753 -16.41 -59.63 -8.81
CA GLY A 753 -15.98 -60.80 -9.58
C GLY A 753 -15.93 -60.59 -11.10
N MET A 754 -15.97 -59.30 -11.54
CA MET A 754 -15.94 -58.95 -12.97
C MET A 754 -14.50 -58.67 -13.41
N GLY A 755 -13.61 -59.71 -13.30
CA GLY A 755 -12.17 -59.57 -13.48
C GLY A 755 -11.75 -58.90 -14.77
N GLU A 756 -12.30 -59.26 -15.93
CA GLU A 756 -11.96 -58.64 -17.21
C GLU A 756 -12.33 -57.15 -17.30
N ARG A 757 -13.44 -56.73 -16.67
CA ARG A 757 -13.80 -55.32 -16.59
C ARG A 757 -12.85 -54.53 -15.68
N ALA A 758 -12.47 -55.14 -14.55
CA ALA A 758 -11.49 -54.57 -13.64
C ALA A 758 -10.14 -54.37 -14.33
N LEU A 759 -9.62 -55.41 -15.01
CA LEU A 759 -8.39 -55.35 -15.80
C LEU A 759 -8.41 -54.23 -16.84
N LYS A 760 -9.53 -54.11 -17.60
CA LYS A 760 -9.72 -53.06 -18.58
C LYS A 760 -9.65 -51.66 -17.94
N THR A 761 -10.35 -51.48 -16.82
CA THR A 761 -10.41 -50.17 -16.13
C THR A 761 -9.07 -49.77 -15.54
N TYR A 762 -8.33 -50.70 -14.87
CA TYR A 762 -7.00 -50.41 -14.33
C TYR A 762 -5.99 -50.10 -15.45
N ARG A 763 -6.04 -50.81 -16.58
CA ARG A 763 -5.19 -50.51 -17.76
C ARG A 763 -5.53 -49.14 -18.37
N GLU A 764 -6.81 -48.78 -18.46
CA GLU A 764 -7.28 -47.46 -18.92
C GLU A 764 -6.78 -46.35 -18.00
N LEU A 765 -6.89 -46.53 -16.68
CA LEU A 765 -6.37 -45.61 -15.69
C LEU A 765 -4.85 -45.38 -15.87
N ALA A 766 -4.07 -46.47 -15.91
CA ALA A 766 -2.63 -46.38 -16.05
C ALA A 766 -2.18 -45.77 -17.39
N SER A 767 -2.97 -45.93 -18.44
CA SER A 767 -2.73 -45.33 -19.76
C SER A 767 -3.08 -43.87 -19.82
N LEU A 768 -4.25 -43.47 -19.29
CA LEU A 768 -4.73 -42.07 -19.34
C LEU A 768 -4.01 -41.16 -18.33
N TYR A 769 -3.65 -41.70 -17.17
CA TYR A 769 -3.10 -40.92 -16.05
C TYR A 769 -1.75 -41.47 -15.54
N PRO A 770 -0.74 -41.62 -16.42
CA PRO A 770 0.50 -42.34 -16.08
C PRO A 770 1.34 -41.67 -14.96
N GLY A 771 1.06 -40.42 -14.63
CA GLY A 771 1.73 -39.67 -13.56
C GLY A 771 0.92 -39.57 -12.27
N SER A 772 -0.26 -40.21 -12.17
CA SER A 772 -1.04 -40.17 -10.93
C SER A 772 -0.56 -41.25 -9.94
N GLU A 773 -0.74 -40.99 -8.65
CA GLU A 773 -0.50 -41.99 -7.59
C GLU A 773 -1.36 -43.27 -7.81
N TRP A 774 -2.56 -43.11 -8.38
CA TRP A 774 -3.47 -44.21 -8.68
C TRP A 774 -3.02 -45.08 -9.85
N ALA A 775 -2.20 -44.56 -10.78
CA ALA A 775 -1.67 -45.33 -11.89
C ALA A 775 -0.74 -46.42 -11.42
N GLU A 776 0.11 -46.10 -10.46
CA GLU A 776 1.02 -47.06 -9.83
C GLU A 776 0.23 -48.20 -9.14
N GLU A 777 -0.76 -47.82 -8.33
CA GLU A 777 -1.63 -48.78 -7.62
C GLU A 777 -2.44 -49.61 -8.62
N ALA A 778 -2.99 -49.01 -9.70
CA ALA A 778 -3.75 -49.74 -10.72
C ALA A 778 -2.92 -50.75 -11.51
N GLU A 779 -1.68 -50.42 -11.91
CA GLU A 779 -0.76 -51.37 -12.54
C GLU A 779 -0.42 -52.52 -11.60
N PHE A 780 -0.20 -52.25 -10.34
CA PHE A 780 0.07 -53.27 -9.34
C PHE A 780 -1.14 -54.20 -9.12
N ARG A 781 -2.37 -53.60 -8.99
CA ARG A 781 -3.60 -54.38 -8.87
C ARG A 781 -3.91 -55.21 -10.12
N THR A 782 -3.54 -54.70 -11.30
CA THR A 782 -3.60 -55.49 -12.54
C THR A 782 -2.78 -56.77 -12.43
N VAL A 783 -1.59 -56.70 -11.87
CA VAL A 783 -0.75 -57.91 -11.66
C VAL A 783 -1.39 -58.88 -10.69
N LEU A 784 -1.88 -58.36 -9.52
CA LEU A 784 -2.51 -59.20 -8.52
C LEU A 784 -3.76 -59.93 -9.07
N LEU A 785 -4.55 -59.22 -9.88
CA LEU A 785 -5.75 -59.81 -10.51
C LEU A 785 -5.37 -60.84 -11.59
N LEU A 786 -4.39 -60.58 -12.45
CA LEU A 786 -3.88 -61.52 -13.43
C LEU A 786 -3.29 -62.77 -12.74
N ARG A 787 -2.61 -62.60 -11.61
CA ARG A 787 -2.12 -63.69 -10.79
C ARG A 787 -3.27 -64.54 -10.23
N GLN A 788 -4.32 -63.92 -9.73
CA GLN A 788 -5.51 -64.63 -9.21
C GLN A 788 -6.20 -65.44 -10.32
N GLU A 789 -6.23 -64.92 -11.54
CA GLU A 789 -6.75 -65.61 -12.72
C GLU A 789 -5.76 -66.64 -13.32
N ARG A 790 -4.60 -66.86 -12.71
CA ARG A 790 -3.52 -67.76 -13.14
C ARG A 790 -2.91 -67.38 -14.52
N ARG A 791 -3.02 -66.11 -14.92
CA ARG A 791 -2.43 -65.56 -16.17
C ARG A 791 -1.01 -65.09 -15.90
N TRP A 792 -0.16 -66.05 -15.52
CA TRP A 792 1.20 -65.82 -14.99
C TRP A 792 2.10 -65.03 -15.94
N THR A 793 2.05 -65.34 -17.25
CA THR A 793 2.89 -64.68 -18.25
C THR A 793 2.52 -63.23 -18.43
N GLU A 794 1.23 -62.88 -18.49
CA GLU A 794 0.77 -61.51 -18.59
C GLU A 794 1.07 -60.71 -17.32
N ALA A 795 0.87 -61.35 -16.16
CA ALA A 795 1.23 -60.74 -14.87
C ALA A 795 2.71 -60.37 -14.81
N LEU A 796 3.56 -61.29 -15.29
CA LEU A 796 5.01 -61.11 -15.38
C LEU A 796 5.39 -59.91 -16.22
N GLU A 797 4.85 -59.81 -17.43
CA GLU A 797 5.13 -58.67 -18.33
C GLU A 797 4.74 -57.32 -17.72
N VAL A 798 3.57 -57.26 -17.06
CA VAL A 798 3.10 -56.04 -16.42
C VAL A 798 3.99 -55.69 -15.22
N MET A 799 4.39 -56.67 -14.40
CA MET A 799 5.24 -56.46 -13.23
C MET A 799 6.66 -56.02 -13.59
N GLU A 800 7.25 -56.60 -14.66
CA GLU A 800 8.54 -56.14 -15.14
C GLU A 800 8.50 -54.69 -15.65
N LYS A 801 7.40 -54.29 -16.33
CA LYS A 801 7.18 -52.90 -16.75
C LYS A 801 6.99 -51.99 -15.55
N PHE A 802 6.23 -52.41 -14.53
CA PHE A 802 5.98 -51.70 -13.30
C PHE A 802 7.28 -51.30 -12.59
N ILE A 803 8.17 -52.26 -12.32
CA ILE A 803 9.43 -52.01 -11.62
C ILE A 803 10.34 -51.04 -12.39
N ARG A 804 10.35 -51.14 -13.73
CA ARG A 804 11.11 -50.22 -14.56
C ARG A 804 10.53 -48.80 -14.58
N ARG A 805 9.19 -48.69 -14.55
CA ARG A 805 8.48 -47.41 -14.62
C ARG A 805 8.48 -46.67 -13.30
N TYR A 806 8.37 -47.38 -12.19
CA TYR A 806 8.25 -46.82 -10.84
C TYR A 806 9.44 -47.20 -9.91
N PRO A 807 10.67 -46.79 -10.22
CA PRO A 807 11.86 -47.22 -9.46
C PRO A 807 11.92 -46.68 -8.04
N LYS A 808 11.07 -45.67 -7.72
CA LYS A 808 10.94 -45.02 -6.39
C LYS A 808 9.61 -45.35 -5.71
N SER A 809 8.84 -46.28 -6.23
CA SER A 809 7.56 -46.68 -5.68
C SER A 809 7.66 -47.12 -4.22
N HIS A 810 6.66 -46.81 -3.44
CA HIS A 810 6.49 -47.33 -2.08
C HIS A 810 6.14 -48.86 -2.11
N LEU A 811 5.55 -49.33 -3.22
CA LEU A 811 5.22 -50.71 -3.46
C LEU A 811 6.44 -51.55 -3.97
N ARG A 812 7.62 -50.95 -4.08
CA ARG A 812 8.79 -51.58 -4.69
C ARG A 812 9.17 -52.91 -4.02
N GLY A 813 9.10 -52.99 -2.69
CA GLY A 813 9.34 -54.21 -1.95
C GLY A 813 8.34 -55.30 -2.29
N GLU A 814 7.05 -54.96 -2.33
CA GLU A 814 5.97 -55.85 -2.74
C GLU A 814 6.12 -56.28 -4.20
N ALA A 815 6.46 -55.34 -5.08
CA ALA A 815 6.62 -55.60 -6.52
C ALA A 815 7.76 -56.59 -6.79
N HIS A 816 8.90 -56.47 -6.14
CA HIS A 816 10.00 -57.46 -6.27
C HIS A 816 9.62 -58.80 -5.67
N ALA A 817 8.90 -58.85 -4.54
CA ALA A 817 8.43 -60.08 -3.96
C ALA A 817 7.44 -60.79 -4.91
N GLU A 818 6.42 -60.04 -5.40
CA GLU A 818 5.45 -60.58 -6.36
C GLU A 818 6.11 -61.01 -7.69
N LEU A 819 7.12 -60.26 -8.17
CA LEU A 819 7.88 -60.63 -9.35
C LEU A 819 8.65 -61.94 -9.10
N GLY A 820 9.21 -62.11 -7.92
CA GLY A 820 9.81 -63.35 -7.47
C GLY A 820 8.83 -64.54 -7.48
N ASP A 821 7.62 -64.30 -6.91
CA ASP A 821 6.55 -65.31 -6.90
C ASP A 821 6.10 -65.68 -8.33
N LEU A 822 5.95 -64.72 -9.24
CA LEU A 822 5.58 -64.94 -10.63
C LEU A 822 6.65 -65.80 -11.37
N TYR A 823 7.94 -65.50 -11.23
CA TYR A 823 9.04 -66.28 -11.79
C TYR A 823 9.08 -67.68 -11.14
N PHE A 824 8.81 -67.80 -9.86
CA PHE A 824 8.78 -69.09 -9.15
C PHE A 824 7.68 -69.98 -9.72
N HIS A 825 6.45 -69.50 -9.88
CA HIS A 825 5.33 -70.20 -10.50
C HIS A 825 5.62 -70.67 -11.95
N LEU A 826 6.34 -69.81 -12.69
CA LEU A 826 6.79 -70.10 -14.05
C LEU A 826 8.04 -71.05 -14.08
N LYS A 827 8.47 -71.54 -12.93
CA LYS A 827 9.65 -72.34 -12.71
C LYS A 827 10.99 -71.76 -13.17
N ASN A 828 11.02 -70.42 -13.26
CA ASN A 828 12.24 -69.65 -13.51
C ASN A 828 12.93 -69.30 -12.20
N TYR A 829 13.39 -70.28 -11.50
CA TYR A 829 13.99 -70.15 -10.17
C TYR A 829 15.17 -69.17 -10.12
N PRO A 830 16.10 -69.12 -11.12
CA PRO A 830 17.20 -68.17 -11.07
C PRO A 830 16.73 -66.72 -10.97
N LYS A 831 15.75 -66.37 -11.78
CA LYS A 831 15.17 -64.95 -11.74
C LYS A 831 14.32 -64.76 -10.51
N ALA A 832 13.59 -65.71 -10.03
CA ALA A 832 12.85 -65.63 -8.78
C ALA A 832 13.79 -65.30 -7.61
N LEU A 833 14.91 -66.00 -7.51
CA LEU A 833 15.92 -65.80 -6.48
C LEU A 833 16.54 -64.38 -6.54
N GLU A 834 16.85 -63.92 -7.74
CA GLU A 834 17.33 -62.54 -7.91
C GLU A 834 16.38 -61.49 -7.28
N GLN A 835 15.08 -61.71 -7.41
CA GLN A 835 14.08 -60.81 -6.85
C GLN A 835 13.96 -60.98 -5.34
N TYR A 836 13.93 -62.19 -4.84
CA TYR A 836 13.88 -62.48 -3.40
C TYR A 836 15.12 -61.93 -2.68
N GLU A 837 16.33 -62.15 -3.22
CA GLU A 837 17.58 -61.63 -2.70
C GLU A 837 17.53 -60.07 -2.66
N TRP A 838 16.94 -59.43 -3.70
CA TRP A 838 16.77 -57.99 -3.74
C TRP A 838 15.90 -57.52 -2.56
N VAL A 839 14.76 -58.20 -2.28
CA VAL A 839 13.84 -57.84 -1.16
C VAL A 839 14.57 -58.03 0.17
N MET A 840 15.22 -59.22 0.38
CA MET A 840 15.95 -59.54 1.62
C MET A 840 17.02 -58.49 1.95
N LYS A 841 17.70 -57.96 0.91
CA LYS A 841 18.78 -56.99 1.03
C LYS A 841 18.28 -55.57 1.23
N ASN A 842 17.28 -55.14 0.46
CA ASN A 842 16.89 -53.73 0.35
C ASN A 842 15.62 -53.39 1.14
N GLN A 843 14.83 -54.39 1.53
CA GLN A 843 13.54 -54.19 2.23
C GLN A 843 13.39 -55.13 3.44
N PRO A 844 14.32 -55.08 4.41
CA PRO A 844 14.32 -55.99 5.57
C PRO A 844 13.10 -55.86 6.48
N GLN A 845 12.36 -54.72 6.35
CA GLN A 845 11.14 -54.43 7.09
C GLN A 845 9.86 -54.77 6.30
N TYR A 846 10.01 -55.40 5.11
CA TYR A 846 8.85 -55.77 4.33
C TYR A 846 7.93 -56.71 5.10
N ARG A 847 6.63 -56.46 5.06
CA ARG A 847 5.61 -57.18 5.87
C ARG A 847 5.67 -58.70 5.70
N LEU A 848 5.93 -59.19 4.49
CA LEU A 848 6.00 -60.61 4.16
C LEU A 848 7.44 -61.12 4.01
N ILE A 849 8.41 -60.42 4.56
CA ILE A 849 9.84 -60.75 4.43
C ILE A 849 10.13 -62.16 4.84
N LYS A 850 9.47 -62.72 5.86
CA LYS A 850 9.61 -64.12 6.33
C LYS A 850 9.21 -65.10 5.24
N LYS A 851 8.10 -64.84 4.52
CA LYS A 851 7.70 -65.69 3.38
C LYS A 851 8.76 -65.63 2.27
N VAL A 852 9.32 -64.43 1.97
CA VAL A 852 10.37 -64.24 0.97
C VAL A 852 11.61 -65.15 1.29
N TYR A 853 12.00 -65.25 2.57
CA TYR A 853 13.07 -66.14 2.98
C TYR A 853 12.73 -67.59 2.74
N LEU A 854 11.49 -68.03 3.05
CA LEU A 854 11.04 -69.43 2.85
C LEU A 854 10.93 -69.80 1.37
N ASP A 855 10.37 -68.85 0.54
CA ASP A 855 10.25 -69.09 -0.91
C ASP A 855 11.63 -69.04 -1.61
N GLY A 856 12.52 -68.15 -1.11
CA GLY A 856 13.91 -68.13 -1.56
C GLY A 856 14.66 -69.36 -1.26
N GLU A 857 14.53 -69.96 -0.05
CA GLU A 857 15.07 -71.29 0.30
C GLU A 857 14.55 -72.35 -0.66
N GLU A 858 13.25 -72.40 -0.90
CA GLU A 858 12.63 -73.34 -1.78
C GLU A 858 13.14 -73.25 -3.23
N GLY A 859 13.37 -72.02 -3.70
CA GLY A 859 13.99 -71.69 -4.98
C GLY A 859 15.42 -72.21 -5.08
N TYR A 860 16.27 -72.04 -4.07
CA TYR A 860 17.62 -72.57 -4.00
C TYR A 860 17.63 -74.11 -3.97
N ARG A 861 16.74 -74.68 -3.17
CA ARG A 861 16.58 -76.12 -3.09
C ARG A 861 16.13 -76.74 -4.41
N SER A 862 15.21 -76.06 -5.12
CA SER A 862 14.76 -76.55 -6.46
C SER A 862 15.86 -76.54 -7.53
N LEU A 863 16.87 -75.66 -7.37
CA LEU A 863 18.09 -75.65 -8.24
C LEU A 863 19.21 -76.58 -7.73
N GLY A 864 19.03 -77.28 -6.63
CA GLY A 864 20.07 -78.08 -6.05
C GLY A 864 21.17 -77.24 -5.32
N ARG A 865 20.99 -75.98 -5.10
CA ARG A 865 21.92 -75.12 -4.43
C ARG A 865 21.72 -75.15 -2.91
N LEU A 866 22.14 -76.34 -2.34
CA LEU A 866 21.79 -76.66 -0.95
C LEU A 866 22.50 -75.76 0.08
N ASP A 867 23.73 -75.32 -0.22
CA ASP A 867 24.49 -74.47 0.71
C ASP A 867 23.86 -73.06 0.84
N GLU A 868 23.31 -72.52 -0.25
CA GLU A 868 22.58 -71.20 -0.23
C GLU A 868 21.23 -71.37 0.45
N ALA A 869 20.53 -72.52 0.25
CA ALA A 869 19.29 -72.79 0.98
C ALA A 869 19.54 -72.84 2.48
N GLU A 870 20.64 -73.51 2.92
CA GLU A 870 21.05 -73.60 4.32
C GLU A 870 21.35 -72.19 4.88
N ARG A 871 22.10 -71.38 4.12
CA ARG A 871 22.41 -69.98 4.54
C ARG A 871 21.15 -69.16 4.70
N THR A 872 20.22 -69.21 3.76
CA THR A 872 18.96 -68.46 3.78
C THR A 872 18.11 -68.78 5.00
N LEU A 873 18.00 -70.06 5.34
CA LEU A 873 17.26 -70.50 6.54
C LEU A 873 17.98 -70.13 7.84
N LYS A 874 19.33 -70.22 7.89
CA LYS A 874 20.06 -69.68 9.05
C LYS A 874 19.89 -68.21 9.26
N GLU A 875 19.89 -67.41 8.20
CA GLU A 875 19.59 -66.00 8.27
C GLU A 875 18.14 -65.69 8.76
N LEU A 876 17.17 -66.47 8.27
CA LEU A 876 15.78 -66.36 8.72
C LEU A 876 15.67 -66.55 10.24
N VAL A 877 16.22 -67.66 10.74
CA VAL A 877 16.18 -67.98 12.16
C VAL A 877 16.93 -66.95 13.01
N ALA A 878 18.10 -66.48 12.51
CA ALA A 878 18.90 -65.52 13.23
C ALA A 878 18.21 -64.12 13.29
N LYS A 879 17.53 -63.75 12.22
CA LYS A 879 16.82 -62.43 12.13
C LYS A 879 15.49 -62.40 12.90
N PHE A 880 14.84 -63.56 13.04
CA PHE A 880 13.53 -63.65 13.69
C PHE A 880 13.56 -64.69 14.90
N PRO A 881 14.43 -64.45 15.90
CA PRO A 881 14.66 -65.46 16.99
C PRO A 881 13.49 -65.62 17.97
N GLN A 882 12.58 -64.60 17.96
CA GLN A 882 11.38 -64.59 18.84
C GLN A 882 10.09 -64.89 18.06
N ASP A 883 10.16 -65.07 16.76
CA ASP A 883 9.01 -65.29 15.90
C ASP A 883 8.83 -66.84 15.63
N ASP A 884 7.57 -67.26 15.49
CA ASP A 884 7.25 -68.65 15.28
C ASP A 884 7.78 -69.24 13.95
N VAL A 885 8.09 -68.37 12.97
CA VAL A 885 8.71 -68.74 11.69
C VAL A 885 10.07 -69.45 11.89
N ARG A 886 10.75 -69.18 13.02
CA ARG A 886 11.99 -69.89 13.36
C ARG A 886 11.82 -71.41 13.44
N TYR A 887 10.67 -71.88 13.91
CA TYR A 887 10.42 -73.34 14.01
C TYR A 887 10.25 -73.96 12.64
N GLU A 888 9.53 -73.26 11.72
CA GLU A 888 9.46 -73.67 10.31
C GLU A 888 10.86 -73.61 9.65
N GLY A 889 11.64 -72.57 9.94
CA GLY A 889 13.04 -72.50 9.51
C GLY A 889 13.87 -73.61 9.99
N HIS A 890 13.76 -74.02 11.29
CA HIS A 890 14.48 -75.15 11.83
C HIS A 890 13.97 -76.49 11.25
N LEU A 891 12.67 -76.67 11.02
CA LEU A 891 12.10 -77.83 10.37
C LEU A 891 12.71 -78.04 8.96
N ARG A 892 12.74 -76.95 8.13
CA ARG A 892 13.31 -77.03 6.80
C ARG A 892 14.82 -77.20 6.80
N LEU A 893 15.56 -76.61 7.76
CA LEU A 893 17.00 -76.91 7.99
C LEU A 893 17.23 -78.37 8.28
N GLY A 894 16.44 -78.98 9.14
CA GLY A 894 16.51 -80.34 9.46
C GLY A 894 16.29 -81.23 8.23
N LEU A 895 15.27 -80.89 7.42
CA LEU A 895 15.04 -81.66 6.15
C LEU A 895 16.22 -81.55 5.17
N LEU A 896 16.84 -80.39 5.09
CA LEU A 896 17.99 -80.08 4.28
C LEU A 896 19.19 -80.93 4.75
N TYR A 897 19.44 -80.94 6.03
CA TYR A 897 20.50 -81.73 6.64
C TYR A 897 20.29 -83.28 6.45
N MET A 898 19.05 -83.73 6.53
CA MET A 898 18.72 -85.14 6.20
C MET A 898 19.10 -85.45 4.77
N ASN A 899 18.79 -84.65 3.80
CA ASN A 899 19.15 -84.78 2.40
C ASN A 899 20.69 -84.77 2.18
N GLN A 900 21.43 -84.07 3.00
CA GLN A 900 22.90 -84.01 2.99
C GLN A 900 23.54 -85.13 3.82
N LYS A 901 22.75 -85.96 4.43
CA LYS A 901 23.19 -86.98 5.39
C LYS A 901 23.96 -86.49 6.62
N LYS A 902 23.74 -85.20 7.01
CA LYS A 902 24.27 -84.58 8.20
C LYS A 902 23.32 -84.81 9.37
N TYR A 903 23.25 -86.00 9.85
CA TYR A 903 22.22 -86.46 10.81
C TYR A 903 22.30 -85.72 12.16
N THR A 904 23.51 -85.40 12.64
CA THR A 904 23.71 -84.71 13.89
C THR A 904 23.12 -83.30 13.84
N ASP A 905 23.33 -82.60 12.73
CA ASP A 905 22.80 -81.26 12.49
C ASP A 905 21.26 -81.30 12.31
N ALA A 906 20.79 -82.39 11.58
CA ALA A 906 19.34 -82.54 11.41
C ALA A 906 18.63 -82.82 12.76
N ILE A 907 19.21 -83.63 13.65
CA ILE A 907 18.70 -83.92 15.00
C ILE A 907 18.59 -82.58 15.80
N SER A 908 19.65 -81.77 15.72
CA SER A 908 19.70 -80.53 16.42
C SER A 908 18.60 -79.55 15.90
N ALA A 909 18.45 -79.45 14.57
CA ALA A 909 17.46 -78.58 13.96
C ALA A 909 16.02 -79.07 14.26
N PHE A 910 15.73 -80.38 14.10
CA PHE A 910 14.39 -80.90 14.40
C PHE A 910 14.04 -80.83 15.88
N SER A 911 14.98 -80.92 16.79
CA SER A 911 14.77 -80.76 18.23
C SER A 911 14.35 -79.33 18.59
N LEU A 912 14.84 -78.33 17.85
CA LEU A 912 14.42 -76.92 17.99
C LEU A 912 13.05 -76.72 17.37
N ALA A 913 12.80 -77.29 16.17
CA ALA A 913 11.51 -77.19 15.52
C ALA A 913 10.36 -77.89 16.28
N ALA A 914 10.63 -78.98 16.95
CA ALA A 914 9.67 -79.69 17.78
C ALA A 914 9.15 -78.91 19.01
N ARG A 915 9.77 -77.78 19.30
CA ARG A 915 9.31 -76.81 20.33
C ARG A 915 8.30 -75.81 19.80
N SER A 916 7.84 -75.91 18.57
CA SER A 916 6.86 -75.02 17.99
C SER A 916 5.55 -74.99 18.77
N PRO A 917 4.91 -73.81 19.02
CA PRO A 917 3.57 -73.74 19.55
C PRO A 917 2.52 -74.27 18.55
N GLU A 918 2.86 -74.26 17.27
CA GLU A 918 2.02 -74.82 16.20
C GLU A 918 2.14 -76.34 16.15
N GLU A 919 1.09 -77.06 16.50
CA GLU A 919 1.06 -78.53 16.57
C GLU A 919 1.43 -79.17 15.26
N SER A 920 1.09 -78.59 14.10
CA SER A 920 1.41 -79.16 12.78
C SER A 920 2.93 -79.17 12.52
N VAL A 921 3.62 -78.08 12.87
CA VAL A 921 5.08 -77.95 12.75
C VAL A 921 5.78 -78.85 13.79
N ALA A 922 5.29 -78.76 15.04
CA ALA A 922 5.87 -79.55 16.14
C ALA A 922 5.76 -81.08 15.90
N GLY A 923 4.59 -81.52 15.46
CA GLY A 923 4.35 -82.90 15.15
C GLY A 923 5.25 -83.45 14.00
N GLN A 924 5.29 -82.66 12.90
CA GLN A 924 6.20 -83.01 11.76
C GLN A 924 7.65 -82.97 12.18
N ALA A 925 8.09 -81.95 12.94
CA ALA A 925 9.48 -81.91 13.45
C ALA A 925 9.79 -83.10 14.36
N GLN A 926 8.87 -83.48 15.24
CA GLN A 926 9.03 -84.64 16.14
C GLN A 926 9.15 -85.92 15.37
N PHE A 927 8.31 -86.07 14.32
CA PHE A 927 8.39 -87.25 13.43
C PHE A 927 9.74 -87.27 12.70
N ARG A 928 10.16 -86.21 12.07
CA ARG A 928 11.45 -86.12 11.35
C ARG A 928 12.65 -86.27 12.30
N LEU A 929 12.51 -85.85 13.57
CA LEU A 929 13.53 -86.10 14.61
C LEU A 929 13.70 -87.58 14.83
N GLY A 930 12.62 -88.33 14.90
CA GLY A 930 12.65 -89.80 14.97
C GLY A 930 13.36 -90.40 13.76
N GLU A 931 13.05 -89.96 12.52
CA GLU A 931 13.73 -90.38 11.29
C GLU A 931 15.24 -90.04 11.30
N ALA A 932 15.60 -88.88 11.84
CA ALA A 932 17.01 -88.48 11.91
C ALA A 932 17.81 -89.30 12.90
N PHE A 933 17.22 -89.64 14.05
CA PHE A 933 17.85 -90.55 15.00
C PHE A 933 17.94 -91.94 14.42
N PHE A 934 16.96 -92.43 13.68
CA PHE A 934 17.02 -93.71 13.00
C PHE A 934 18.14 -93.69 11.96
N ALA A 935 18.24 -92.73 11.09
CA ALA A 935 19.28 -92.59 10.09
C ALA A 935 20.67 -92.41 10.71
N ALA A 936 20.82 -91.94 11.89
CA ALA A 936 22.04 -91.84 12.69
C ALA A 936 22.38 -93.17 13.43
N ASN A 937 21.59 -94.15 13.20
CA ASN A 937 21.71 -95.47 13.85
C ASN A 937 21.49 -95.43 15.39
N ASN A 938 20.79 -94.43 15.92
CA ASN A 938 20.40 -94.32 17.33
C ASN A 938 18.95 -94.83 17.48
N ARG A 939 18.76 -96.08 17.57
CA ARG A 939 17.44 -96.76 17.59
C ARG A 939 16.64 -96.42 18.84
N GLU A 940 17.32 -96.35 19.97
CA GLU A 940 16.66 -96.05 21.24
C GLU A 940 15.98 -94.73 21.22
N GLN A 941 16.68 -93.64 20.79
CA GLN A 941 16.11 -92.31 20.66
C GLN A 941 15.05 -92.27 19.54
N ALA A 942 15.22 -92.93 18.44
CA ALA A 942 14.23 -93.07 17.36
C ALA A 942 12.90 -93.57 17.88
N LEU A 943 12.96 -94.70 18.64
CA LEU A 943 11.78 -95.28 19.32
C LEU A 943 11.09 -94.26 20.24
N LEU A 944 11.85 -93.49 21.00
CA LEU A 944 11.32 -92.49 21.92
C LEU A 944 10.58 -91.38 21.13
N GLU A 945 11.21 -90.90 20.08
CA GLU A 945 10.67 -89.81 19.34
C GLU A 945 9.44 -90.17 18.50
N PHE A 946 9.42 -91.33 17.87
CA PHE A 946 8.19 -91.79 17.21
C PHE A 946 7.08 -92.14 18.24
N SER A 947 7.41 -92.59 19.43
CA SER A 947 6.44 -92.83 20.48
C SER A 947 5.85 -91.50 20.96
N ARG A 948 6.66 -90.41 21.02
CA ARG A 948 6.19 -89.07 21.32
C ARG A 948 5.20 -88.55 20.28
N VAL A 949 5.42 -88.77 18.98
CA VAL A 949 4.45 -88.44 17.91
C VAL A 949 3.12 -89.11 18.18
N VAL A 950 3.14 -90.43 18.43
CA VAL A 950 1.90 -91.20 18.68
C VAL A 950 1.17 -90.79 19.92
N TYR A 951 1.86 -90.15 20.86
CA TYR A 951 1.27 -89.77 22.14
C TYR A 951 0.82 -88.32 22.13
N LEU A 952 1.62 -87.44 21.55
CA LEU A 952 1.38 -86.00 21.61
C LEU A 952 0.58 -85.46 20.39
N TYR A 953 0.63 -86.15 19.26
CA TYR A 953 0.05 -85.70 18.02
C TYR A 953 -0.91 -86.69 17.36
N PRO A 954 -1.86 -87.34 18.10
CA PRO A 954 -2.74 -88.37 17.58
C PRO A 954 -3.69 -87.85 16.48
N ASP A 955 -3.97 -86.57 16.42
CA ASP A 955 -4.89 -85.98 15.44
C ASP A 955 -4.20 -85.70 14.08
N GLN A 956 -2.90 -85.73 14.03
CA GLN A 956 -2.14 -85.56 12.78
C GLN A 956 -1.98 -86.95 12.10
N ALA A 957 -3.02 -87.44 11.44
CA ALA A 957 -3.20 -88.81 10.96
C ALA A 957 -2.02 -89.33 10.16
N GLU A 958 -1.41 -88.51 9.28
CA GLU A 958 -0.33 -88.94 8.39
C GLU A 958 0.95 -89.35 9.19
N ILE A 959 1.45 -88.44 10.01
CA ILE A 959 2.67 -88.73 10.80
C ILE A 959 2.41 -89.64 11.95
N PHE A 960 1.19 -89.66 12.51
CA PHE A 960 0.76 -90.63 13.49
C PHE A 960 0.82 -92.09 12.96
N GLU A 961 0.21 -92.27 11.78
CA GLU A 961 0.21 -93.63 11.13
C GLU A 961 1.64 -94.06 10.72
N GLU A 962 2.42 -93.11 10.14
CA GLU A 962 3.79 -93.41 9.76
C GLU A 962 4.67 -93.73 10.98
N SER A 963 4.46 -92.96 12.11
CA SER A 963 5.20 -93.25 13.35
C SER A 963 4.86 -94.62 13.90
N LEU A 964 3.61 -95.04 13.83
CA LEU A 964 3.20 -96.44 14.23
C LEU A 964 3.86 -97.47 13.35
N LEU A 965 3.95 -97.21 12.04
CA LEU A 965 4.68 -98.16 11.13
C LEU A 965 6.16 -98.25 11.48
N ARG A 966 6.81 -97.11 11.70
CA ARG A 966 8.24 -97.01 12.08
C ARG A 966 8.49 -97.71 13.44
N LEU A 967 7.62 -97.42 14.45
CA LEU A 967 7.71 -98.11 15.73
C LEU A 967 7.55 -99.64 15.62
N GLY A 968 6.52 -100.07 14.88
CA GLY A 968 6.27 -101.50 14.69
C GLY A 968 7.45 -102.20 14.01
N ALA A 969 8.03 -101.60 13.00
CA ALA A 969 9.21 -102.11 12.31
C ALA A 969 10.42 -102.19 13.25
N LEU A 970 10.70 -101.09 13.97
CA LEU A 970 11.80 -101.00 14.93
C LEU A 970 11.67 -102.08 16.06
N TYR A 971 10.49 -102.22 16.69
CA TYR A 971 10.23 -103.21 17.67
C TYR A 971 10.36 -104.64 17.12
N GLY A 972 9.95 -104.86 15.87
CA GLY A 972 10.15 -106.17 15.20
C GLY A 972 11.60 -106.51 15.04
N GLU A 973 12.44 -105.53 14.55
CA GLU A 973 13.90 -105.73 14.39
C GLU A 973 14.60 -106.02 15.73
N GLU A 974 14.14 -105.43 16.80
CA GLU A 974 14.65 -105.69 18.17
C GLU A 974 14.09 -106.92 18.84
N LYS A 975 13.28 -107.69 18.11
CA LYS A 975 12.61 -108.88 18.62
C LYS A 975 11.64 -108.60 19.80
N ARG A 976 11.18 -107.40 19.96
CA ARG A 976 10.17 -106.94 20.94
C ARG A 976 8.75 -107.13 20.35
N PHE A 977 8.37 -108.33 20.14
CA PHE A 977 7.17 -108.74 19.39
C PHE A 977 5.87 -108.38 20.08
N VAL A 978 5.85 -108.19 21.41
CA VAL A 978 4.68 -107.80 22.17
C VAL A 978 4.37 -106.36 21.84
N GLU A 979 5.35 -105.54 21.93
CA GLU A 979 5.24 -104.05 21.63
C GLU A 979 4.97 -103.82 20.14
N ALA A 980 5.65 -104.52 19.24
CA ALA A 980 5.38 -104.48 17.82
C ALA A 980 3.92 -104.84 17.49
N ARG A 981 3.39 -105.85 18.12
CA ARG A 981 1.97 -106.19 17.96
C ARG A 981 1.04 -105.13 18.44
N GLN A 982 1.28 -104.58 19.55
CA GLN A 982 0.43 -103.49 20.11
C GLN A 982 0.41 -102.30 19.17
N VAL A 983 1.48 -101.85 18.67
CA VAL A 983 1.62 -100.76 17.73
C VAL A 983 0.89 -100.99 16.43
N TYR A 984 1.05 -102.17 15.82
CA TYR A 984 0.33 -102.52 14.59
C TYR A 984 -1.17 -102.71 14.81
N GLN A 985 -1.61 -103.21 15.97
CA GLN A 985 -2.99 -103.22 16.36
C GLN A 985 -3.56 -101.79 16.49
N LYS A 986 -2.85 -100.92 17.15
CA LYS A 986 -3.25 -99.51 17.26
C LYS A 986 -3.33 -98.84 15.88
N LEU A 987 -2.44 -99.12 14.96
CA LEU A 987 -2.52 -98.69 13.60
C LEU A 987 -3.78 -99.18 12.91
N LEU A 988 -4.11 -100.46 13.03
CA LEU A 988 -5.25 -101.10 12.41
C LEU A 988 -6.58 -100.51 12.94
N GLU A 989 -6.63 -100.07 14.19
CA GLU A 989 -7.81 -99.50 14.88
C GLU A 989 -8.03 -98.05 14.44
N LYS A 990 -6.96 -97.32 14.25
CA LYS A 990 -7.03 -95.87 14.06
C LYS A 990 -6.99 -95.43 12.59
N THR A 991 -6.30 -96.20 11.71
CA THR A 991 -6.23 -95.74 10.33
C THR A 991 -7.49 -96.04 9.52
N LYS A 992 -7.91 -95.12 8.69
CA LYS A 992 -9.00 -95.21 7.72
C LYS A 992 -8.46 -95.61 6.32
N ARG A 993 -7.19 -95.67 6.14
CA ARG A 993 -6.51 -95.97 4.87
C ARG A 993 -6.34 -97.49 4.72
N GLU A 994 -6.94 -98.05 3.68
CA GLU A 994 -6.89 -99.54 3.45
C GLU A 994 -5.48 -100.03 3.14
N ASP A 995 -4.69 -99.22 2.38
CA ASP A 995 -3.26 -99.63 2.15
C ASP A 995 -2.47 -99.77 3.46
N ARG A 996 -2.70 -98.89 4.45
CA ARG A 996 -2.07 -98.93 5.77
C ARG A 996 -2.59 -100.12 6.61
N ARG A 997 -3.86 -100.42 6.50
CA ARG A 997 -4.46 -101.59 7.16
C ARG A 997 -3.93 -102.86 6.69
N GLU A 998 -3.72 -103.01 5.36
CA GLU A 998 -3.13 -104.17 4.73
C GLU A 998 -1.70 -104.38 5.22
N VAL A 999 -0.86 -103.35 5.25
CA VAL A 999 0.51 -103.43 5.80
C VAL A 999 0.47 -103.88 7.26
N ALA A 1000 -0.40 -103.28 8.10
CA ALA A 1000 -0.51 -103.61 9.52
C ALA A 1000 -0.92 -105.10 9.72
N ARG A 1001 -1.91 -105.59 8.96
CA ARG A 1001 -2.32 -107.03 8.98
C ARG A 1001 -1.13 -107.96 8.61
N LYS A 1002 -0.45 -107.73 7.53
CA LYS A 1002 0.68 -108.49 7.05
C LYS A 1002 1.80 -108.51 8.08
N MET A 1003 2.12 -107.41 8.69
CA MET A 1003 3.16 -107.34 9.72
C MET A 1003 2.74 -108.07 11.02
N LEU A 1004 1.46 -108.00 11.38
CA LEU A 1004 0.95 -108.83 12.52
C LEU A 1004 1.05 -110.32 12.26
N GLU A 1005 0.75 -110.76 11.07
CA GLU A 1005 0.94 -112.19 10.64
C GLU A 1005 2.40 -112.56 10.71
N GLN A 1006 3.32 -111.76 10.20
CA GLN A 1006 4.77 -112.00 10.27
C GLN A 1006 5.27 -112.13 11.70
N ILE A 1007 4.89 -111.10 12.57
CA ILE A 1007 5.27 -111.19 13.98
C ILE A 1007 4.71 -112.40 14.68
N GLN A 1008 3.52 -112.84 14.32
CA GLN A 1008 2.92 -114.08 14.87
C GLN A 1008 3.71 -115.30 14.46
N GLN A 1009 4.20 -115.37 13.21
CA GLN A 1009 5.07 -116.52 12.71
C GLN A 1009 6.47 -116.45 13.37
N GLU A 1010 7.07 -115.27 13.54
CA GLU A 1010 8.38 -115.17 14.17
C GLU A 1010 8.35 -115.28 15.69
N SER A 1011 7.28 -114.88 16.36
CA SER A 1011 7.06 -115.10 17.81
C SER A 1011 6.85 -116.60 18.13
N ASN A 1012 6.38 -117.44 17.15
CA ASN A 1012 6.16 -118.89 17.34
C ASN A 1012 7.37 -119.75 16.96
N ARG A 1013 8.38 -119.14 16.32
CA ARG A 1013 9.70 -119.71 16.09
C ARG A 1013 10.62 -119.38 17.27
#